data_90c837c1e2cc481ffa6ab9fcd61204b9
#
_entry.id   90c837c1e2cc481ffa6ab9fcd61204b9
#
_cell.length_a   1.000
_cell.length_b   1.000
_cell.length_c   1.000
_cell.angle_alpha   90.00
_cell.angle_beta   90.00
_cell.angle_gamma   90.00
#
_symmetry.space_group_name_H-M   'P 1'
#
loop_
_entity.id
_entity.type
_entity.pdbx_description
1 polymer ?
#
loop_
_entity_poly.entity_id
_entity_poly.type
_entity_poly.pdbx_seq_one_letter_code
_entity_poly.pdbx_strand_id
1 'polypeptide(L)'
;MRPLIALLLALAAQTLLEPPANRIAALALYLLAGIFVVWSHHRREWTLPEPPAELSTPNRQSVRLLSLLASLTLLGAAFYFFGGNQFTWFNLSLWILGIVFFIRTLWQNPRTDSTDFTEKHGFSFLKKIRRIFCIREIRVSHLIFLAILLITAFFRFHQLNSVPAEPFSDHAEKILDVYDIAQGETRIFFPRNSGREALQFYWTVLVAAIFKTGLTFQSLKIGTALLGFFTLPFIYLLGKEIANERVGLLAMLFAGVAYWPNVISRVGLRFPLYPLFVAPTLFFLLRGLRTHNRNDFILCGLFLGLGLHGYTPFRIAPVLAAVVMVLWWAYTRTHVHTYTRIHVAAQAGILFGSALVVFLPLLRYALEFPNEFWFRASSRFAVENPFPVFFSNLWNALLMFNVNDGNIFVNSVIQRPALDVVAGGLFLLGLILILARRRFTDLVLASAVLILILPSVLSLAYPGENPALNRAGGALVPVFVIVAMTLDGLLTRLAVGLNRAGEAVIVAGVVGILFAASAAQNYDLVFHQYRAQYDRVVWRTSEMGEVIREFGNPERAWIVPYEQWVDTRLPGLWAGIPNRDFGIPRERLVDTLQLPAPKLFLFKASPLAADFDDKETLAELQRLYPQGELTLHESEPWWQSFWIYFVPAR
;
A
#
# COMPACT_ATOMS: atom_id res chain seq x y z
N MET A 1 20.85 -30.59 9.36
CA MET A 1 21.69 -30.28 8.18
C MET A 1 20.88 -29.96 6.91
N ARG A 2 19.91 -30.80 6.48
CA ARG A 2 19.13 -30.59 5.25
C ARG A 2 18.42 -29.24 5.15
N PRO A 3 17.74 -28.71 6.21
CA PRO A 3 17.11 -27.40 6.16
C PRO A 3 18.09 -26.25 5.87
N LEU A 4 19.30 -26.30 6.44
CA LEU A 4 20.33 -25.30 6.18
C LEU A 4 20.86 -25.37 4.75
N ILE A 5 21.04 -26.60 4.20
CA ILE A 5 21.44 -26.80 2.81
C ILE A 5 20.37 -26.19 1.89
N ALA A 6 19.07 -26.48 2.14
CA ALA A 6 17.98 -25.92 1.34
C ALA A 6 17.97 -24.38 1.39
N LEU A 7 18.17 -23.78 2.59
CA LEU A 7 18.27 -22.33 2.72
C LEU A 7 19.45 -21.77 1.93
N LEU A 8 20.67 -22.32 2.11
CA LEU A 8 21.87 -21.83 1.42
C LEU A 8 21.74 -21.92 -0.11
N LEU A 9 21.18 -23.03 -0.61
CA LEU A 9 20.90 -23.19 -2.04
C LEU A 9 19.87 -22.16 -2.54
N ALA A 10 18.80 -21.89 -1.76
CA ALA A 10 17.79 -20.91 -2.13
C ALA A 10 18.35 -19.48 -2.11
N LEU A 11 19.18 -19.13 -1.11
CA LEU A 11 19.87 -17.83 -1.08
C LEU A 11 20.82 -17.67 -2.28
N ALA A 12 21.64 -18.69 -2.58
CA ALA A 12 22.52 -18.67 -3.74
C ALA A 12 21.69 -18.55 -5.05
N ALA A 13 20.60 -19.29 -5.17
CA ALA A 13 19.70 -19.21 -6.33
C ALA A 13 19.12 -17.78 -6.48
N GLN A 14 18.64 -17.19 -5.38
CA GLN A 14 18.06 -15.85 -5.43
C GLN A 14 19.12 -14.79 -5.75
N THR A 15 20.35 -14.93 -5.26
CA THR A 15 21.47 -14.04 -5.63
C THR A 15 21.76 -14.08 -7.13
N LEU A 16 21.65 -15.26 -7.76
CA LEU A 16 21.82 -15.40 -9.23
C LEU A 16 20.65 -14.80 -10.03
N LEU A 17 19.53 -14.48 -9.42
CA LEU A 17 18.41 -13.77 -10.06
C LEU A 17 18.53 -12.25 -9.96
N GLU A 18 19.41 -11.72 -9.10
CA GLU A 18 19.74 -10.29 -9.12
C GLU A 18 20.47 -9.93 -10.43
N PRO A 19 20.28 -8.73 -10.96
CA PRO A 19 20.96 -8.29 -12.18
C PRO A 19 22.50 -8.22 -12.03
N PRO A 20 23.26 -8.77 -13.00
CA PRO A 20 22.86 -9.47 -14.23
C PRO A 20 22.43 -10.92 -13.93
N ALA A 21 21.18 -11.25 -14.28
CA ALA A 21 20.55 -12.50 -13.84
C ALA A 21 21.02 -13.74 -14.63
N ASN A 22 21.42 -14.80 -13.92
CA ASN A 22 21.66 -16.15 -14.47
C ASN A 22 20.48 -17.07 -14.13
N ARG A 23 19.42 -17.00 -14.93
CA ARG A 23 18.15 -17.72 -14.68
C ARG A 23 18.30 -19.24 -14.70
N ILE A 24 19.18 -19.80 -15.54
CA ILE A 24 19.35 -21.25 -15.67
C ILE A 24 20.02 -21.80 -14.40
N ALA A 25 21.12 -21.21 -13.95
CA ALA A 25 21.80 -21.64 -12.75
C ALA A 25 20.92 -21.44 -11.51
N ALA A 26 20.18 -20.32 -11.42
CA ALA A 26 19.24 -20.09 -10.35
C ALA A 26 18.13 -21.14 -10.29
N LEU A 27 17.53 -21.50 -11.43
CA LEU A 27 16.51 -22.54 -11.50
C LEU A 27 17.05 -23.89 -11.02
N ALA A 28 18.25 -24.28 -11.45
CA ALA A 28 18.88 -25.52 -11.00
C ALA A 28 19.08 -25.56 -9.48
N LEU A 29 19.58 -24.47 -8.89
CA LEU A 29 19.75 -24.37 -7.44
C LEU A 29 18.41 -24.36 -6.69
N TYR A 30 17.38 -23.68 -7.20
CA TYR A 30 16.04 -23.71 -6.61
C TYR A 30 15.38 -25.10 -6.68
N LEU A 31 15.57 -25.86 -7.77
CA LEU A 31 15.10 -27.23 -7.87
C LEU A 31 15.78 -28.12 -6.81
N LEU A 32 17.11 -27.98 -6.64
CA LEU A 32 17.83 -28.70 -5.58
C LEU A 32 17.36 -28.27 -4.18
N ALA A 33 17.19 -26.97 -3.93
CA ALA A 33 16.64 -26.46 -2.67
C ALA A 33 15.26 -27.03 -2.39
N GLY A 34 14.38 -27.09 -3.41
CA GLY A 34 13.06 -27.69 -3.33
C GLY A 34 13.10 -29.18 -2.94
N ILE A 35 14.00 -29.96 -3.53
CA ILE A 35 14.20 -31.37 -3.17
C ILE A 35 14.59 -31.49 -1.70
N PHE A 36 15.55 -30.70 -1.22
CA PHE A 36 15.98 -30.72 0.17
C PHE A 36 14.89 -30.27 1.14
N VAL A 37 14.07 -29.28 0.77
CA VAL A 37 12.95 -28.81 1.59
C VAL A 37 11.86 -29.88 1.71
N VAL A 38 11.45 -30.49 0.61
CA VAL A 38 10.46 -31.58 0.61
C VAL A 38 10.98 -32.77 1.42
N TRP A 39 12.23 -33.15 1.23
CA TRP A 39 12.86 -34.21 2.00
C TRP A 39 12.91 -33.90 3.50
N SER A 40 13.29 -32.67 3.87
CA SER A 40 13.28 -32.21 5.26
C SER A 40 11.90 -32.23 5.88
N HIS A 41 10.88 -31.84 5.11
CA HIS A 41 9.49 -31.89 5.54
C HIS A 41 9.02 -33.32 5.83
N HIS A 42 9.26 -34.26 4.91
CA HIS A 42 8.91 -35.68 5.09
C HIS A 42 9.63 -36.31 6.30
N ARG A 43 10.86 -35.87 6.60
CA ARG A 43 11.62 -36.33 7.76
C ARG A 43 11.29 -35.56 9.04
N ARG A 44 10.32 -34.61 9.00
CA ARG A 44 9.94 -33.73 10.11
C ARG A 44 11.12 -32.90 10.66
N GLU A 45 12.13 -32.64 9.81
CA GLU A 45 13.26 -31.79 10.15
C GLU A 45 12.98 -30.30 9.93
N TRP A 46 12.00 -29.96 9.10
CA TRP A 46 11.52 -28.59 8.90
C TRP A 46 9.99 -28.59 8.93
N THR A 47 9.43 -28.14 10.04
CA THR A 47 8.00 -28.02 10.23
C THR A 47 7.64 -26.55 10.41
N LEU A 48 6.61 -26.11 9.74
CA LEU A 48 6.06 -24.78 9.97
C LEU A 48 5.34 -24.72 11.32
N PRO A 49 5.36 -23.56 12.01
CA PRO A 49 4.67 -23.39 13.29
C PRO A 49 3.17 -23.64 13.14
N GLU A 50 2.56 -24.08 14.23
CA GLU A 50 1.13 -24.37 14.28
C GLU A 50 0.36 -23.13 14.73
N PRO A 51 -0.87 -22.92 14.21
CA PRO A 51 -1.72 -21.86 14.68
C PRO A 51 -2.11 -22.09 16.15
N PRO A 52 -2.41 -21.02 16.90
CA PRO A 52 -2.96 -21.15 18.25
C PRO A 52 -4.23 -22.00 18.26
N ALA A 53 -4.46 -22.72 19.37
CA ALA A 53 -5.63 -23.57 19.51
C ALA A 53 -6.96 -22.81 19.34
N GLU A 54 -7.97 -23.48 18.84
CA GLU A 54 -9.32 -22.92 18.76
C GLU A 54 -9.85 -22.65 20.18
N LEU A 55 -10.40 -21.47 20.40
CA LEU A 55 -10.95 -21.04 21.67
C LEU A 55 -12.48 -21.02 21.61
N SER A 56 -13.10 -21.94 22.38
CA SER A 56 -14.46 -21.89 22.95
C SER A 56 -15.69 -21.82 22.02
N THR A 57 -16.80 -22.24 22.66
CA THR A 57 -18.15 -22.34 22.13
C THR A 57 -18.76 -20.99 21.70
N PRO A 58 -19.57 -20.98 20.62
CA PRO A 58 -20.27 -19.78 20.17
C PRO A 58 -21.21 -19.25 21.25
N ASN A 59 -21.04 -17.96 21.59
CA ASN A 59 -21.95 -17.32 22.54
C ASN A 59 -23.17 -16.76 21.80
N ARG A 60 -24.35 -17.30 22.08
CA ARG A 60 -25.63 -16.77 21.57
C ARG A 60 -26.03 -15.53 22.38
N GLN A 61 -25.75 -14.34 21.85
CA GLN A 61 -26.33 -13.11 22.39
C GLN A 61 -27.43 -12.59 21.44
N SER A 62 -28.50 -12.04 22.06
CA SER A 62 -29.64 -11.48 21.33
C SER A 62 -29.24 -10.23 20.53
N VAL A 63 -29.84 -10.06 19.36
CA VAL A 63 -29.76 -8.83 18.57
C VAL A 63 -30.63 -7.76 19.23
N ARG A 64 -30.12 -6.54 19.39
CA ARG A 64 -30.86 -5.41 19.96
C ARG A 64 -31.73 -4.76 18.89
N LEU A 65 -33.00 -5.17 18.78
CA LEU A 65 -33.90 -4.78 17.69
C LEU A 65 -34.07 -3.27 17.55
N LEU A 66 -34.24 -2.53 18.64
CA LEU A 66 -34.36 -1.05 18.61
C LEU A 66 -33.10 -0.37 18.03
N SER A 67 -31.91 -0.88 18.39
CA SER A 67 -30.66 -0.35 17.82
C SER A 67 -30.53 -0.69 16.34
N LEU A 68 -31.03 -1.85 15.91
CA LEU A 68 -31.04 -2.25 14.50
C LEU A 68 -31.96 -1.32 13.68
N LEU A 69 -33.18 -1.09 14.16
CA LEU A 69 -34.13 -0.19 13.50
C LEU A 69 -33.56 1.23 13.40
N ALA A 70 -33.00 1.77 14.50
CA ALA A 70 -32.34 3.06 14.48
C ALA A 70 -31.18 3.12 13.46
N SER A 71 -30.35 2.07 13.43
CA SER A 71 -29.26 1.97 12.44
C SER A 71 -29.79 2.01 11.02
N LEU A 72 -30.75 1.15 10.69
CA LEU A 72 -31.32 1.07 9.32
C LEU A 72 -31.97 2.38 8.89
N THR A 73 -32.69 3.06 9.79
CA THR A 73 -33.29 4.37 9.50
C THR A 73 -32.21 5.43 9.22
N LEU A 74 -31.19 5.52 10.09
CA LEU A 74 -30.09 6.48 9.93
C LEU A 74 -29.28 6.21 8.66
N LEU A 75 -28.97 4.95 8.37
CA LEU A 75 -28.23 4.57 7.17
C LEU A 75 -29.05 4.78 5.89
N GLY A 76 -30.36 4.51 5.91
CA GLY A 76 -31.26 4.80 4.80
C GLY A 76 -31.34 6.30 4.51
N ALA A 77 -31.47 7.12 5.56
CA ALA A 77 -31.40 8.57 5.44
C ALA A 77 -30.04 9.05 4.92
N ALA A 78 -28.94 8.54 5.48
CA ALA A 78 -27.58 8.86 5.02
C ALA A 78 -27.39 8.52 3.53
N PHE A 79 -27.86 7.34 3.10
CA PHE A 79 -27.79 6.92 1.70
C PHE A 79 -28.53 7.89 0.76
N TYR A 80 -29.70 8.36 1.17
CA TYR A 80 -30.45 9.37 0.40
C TYR A 80 -29.67 10.69 0.28
N PHE A 81 -29.15 11.19 1.41
CA PHE A 81 -28.43 12.46 1.47
C PHE A 81 -26.99 12.41 0.93
N PHE A 82 -26.44 11.25 0.59
CA PHE A 82 -25.18 11.13 -0.13
C PHE A 82 -25.31 11.36 -1.64
N GLY A 83 -26.53 11.61 -2.16
CA GLY A 83 -26.72 11.99 -3.56
C GLY A 83 -25.92 13.24 -3.93
N GLY A 84 -25.55 13.34 -5.23
CA GLY A 84 -24.79 14.48 -5.75
C GLY A 84 -23.30 14.47 -5.40
N ASN A 85 -22.73 13.33 -4.98
CA ASN A 85 -21.28 13.16 -4.76
C ASN A 85 -20.67 14.09 -3.68
N GLN A 86 -21.39 14.41 -2.61
CA GLN A 86 -20.91 15.33 -1.58
C GLN A 86 -21.00 14.77 -0.17
N PHE A 87 -19.95 15.01 0.63
CA PHE A 87 -20.01 14.91 2.08
C PHE A 87 -20.47 16.25 2.68
N THR A 88 -21.50 16.20 3.50
CA THR A 88 -21.94 17.30 4.36
C THR A 88 -21.86 16.87 5.82
N TRP A 89 -21.77 17.79 6.74
CA TRP A 89 -21.81 17.44 8.18
C TRP A 89 -23.07 16.66 8.56
N PHE A 90 -24.17 16.94 7.86
CA PHE A 90 -25.45 16.27 8.11
C PHE A 90 -25.40 14.79 7.69
N ASN A 91 -25.03 14.48 6.41
CA ASN A 91 -25.00 13.11 5.94
C ASN A 91 -23.89 12.27 6.60
N LEU A 92 -22.74 12.89 6.93
CA LEU A 92 -21.67 12.27 7.73
C LEU A 92 -22.16 11.89 9.13
N SER A 93 -22.89 12.81 9.80
CA SER A 93 -23.42 12.53 11.13
C SER A 93 -24.42 11.38 11.12
N LEU A 94 -25.33 11.35 10.15
CA LEU A 94 -26.29 10.25 9.98
C LEU A 94 -25.57 8.92 9.75
N TRP A 95 -24.55 8.92 8.89
CA TRP A 95 -23.77 7.73 8.56
C TRP A 95 -22.98 7.22 9.76
N ILE A 96 -22.24 8.10 10.45
CA ILE A 96 -21.44 7.72 11.63
C ILE A 96 -22.35 7.18 12.74
N LEU A 97 -23.47 7.87 13.04
CA LEU A 97 -24.44 7.40 14.02
C LEU A 97 -25.06 6.06 13.60
N GLY A 98 -25.40 5.90 12.31
CA GLY A 98 -25.88 4.66 11.76
C GLY A 98 -24.90 3.50 11.97
N ILE A 99 -23.60 3.71 11.71
CA ILE A 99 -22.52 2.74 11.97
C ILE A 99 -22.44 2.44 13.47
N VAL A 100 -22.46 3.44 14.35
CA VAL A 100 -22.40 3.26 15.81
C VAL A 100 -23.57 2.41 16.29
N PHE A 101 -24.80 2.69 15.84
CA PHE A 101 -25.97 1.87 16.19
C PHE A 101 -25.89 0.47 15.60
N PHE A 102 -25.34 0.29 14.39
CA PHE A 102 -25.09 -1.02 13.80
C PHE A 102 -24.12 -1.85 14.64
N ILE A 103 -22.98 -1.26 15.00
CA ILE A 103 -22.02 -1.91 15.90
C ILE A 103 -22.69 -2.24 17.23
N ARG A 104 -23.40 -1.30 17.87
CA ARG A 104 -24.10 -1.52 19.15
C ARG A 104 -25.11 -2.67 19.06
N THR A 105 -25.77 -2.85 17.91
CA THR A 105 -26.74 -3.94 17.68
C THR A 105 -26.08 -5.31 17.76
N LEU A 106 -24.87 -5.43 17.19
CA LEU A 106 -24.18 -6.70 17.00
C LEU A 106 -23.05 -6.95 18.00
N TRP A 107 -22.54 -5.90 18.68
CA TRP A 107 -21.38 -6.01 19.56
C TRP A 107 -21.64 -6.89 20.77
N GLN A 108 -20.72 -7.82 21.03
CA GLN A 108 -20.72 -8.68 22.20
C GLN A 108 -19.88 -8.06 23.32
N ASN A 109 -20.47 -7.89 24.49
CA ASN A 109 -19.69 -7.54 25.68
C ASN A 109 -18.94 -8.78 26.18
N PRO A 110 -17.69 -8.64 26.65
CA PRO A 110 -16.99 -9.72 27.30
C PRO A 110 -17.85 -10.22 28.49
N ARG A 111 -17.99 -11.53 28.63
CA ARG A 111 -18.56 -12.09 29.88
C ARG A 111 -17.64 -11.72 31.03
N THR A 112 -18.15 -11.04 32.01
CA THR A 112 -17.59 -11.00 33.35
C THR A 112 -17.96 -12.33 34.03
N ASP A 113 -17.23 -13.39 33.70
CA ASP A 113 -17.21 -14.58 34.54
C ASP A 113 -16.33 -14.28 35.76
N SER A 114 -16.86 -13.50 36.68
CA SER A 114 -16.36 -13.38 38.04
C SER A 114 -17.56 -13.36 38.95
N THR A 115 -17.78 -14.49 39.63
CA THR A 115 -18.46 -14.57 40.92
C THR A 115 -17.68 -13.75 41.95
N ASP A 116 -17.70 -12.45 41.81
CA ASP A 116 -17.37 -11.47 42.84
C ASP A 116 -18.34 -10.30 42.71
N PHE A 117 -19.48 -10.49 43.38
CA PHE A 117 -20.39 -9.43 43.74
C PHE A 117 -19.67 -8.57 44.79
N THR A 118 -19.20 -7.43 44.41
CA THR A 118 -19.13 -6.15 45.13
C THR A 118 -18.04 -5.26 44.55
N GLU A 119 -18.35 -4.50 43.50
CA GLU A 119 -17.78 -3.15 43.35
C GLU A 119 -18.64 -2.29 42.42
N LYS A 120 -19.06 -1.18 42.97
CA LYS A 120 -19.96 -0.20 42.38
C LYS A 120 -19.45 0.35 41.05
N HIS A 121 -20.35 0.47 40.08
CA HIS A 121 -20.14 1.12 38.78
C HIS A 121 -19.66 2.57 38.93
N GLY A 122 -18.41 2.82 38.59
CA GLY A 122 -17.85 4.14 38.44
C GLY A 122 -16.61 4.12 37.55
N PHE A 123 -16.72 4.75 36.38
CA PHE A 123 -15.63 5.13 35.49
C PHE A 123 -14.51 4.10 35.18
N SER A 124 -14.84 3.03 34.47
CA SER A 124 -13.90 1.96 34.09
C SER A 124 -12.91 2.31 32.98
N PHE A 125 -13.16 3.37 32.18
CA PHE A 125 -12.32 3.75 31.05
C PHE A 125 -10.95 4.31 31.48
N LEU A 126 -10.92 5.17 32.49
CA LEU A 126 -9.67 5.71 33.03
C LEU A 126 -8.84 4.68 33.80
N LYS A 127 -9.48 3.70 34.47
CA LYS A 127 -8.76 2.58 35.10
C LYS A 127 -8.12 1.64 34.07
N LYS A 128 -8.74 1.46 32.90
CA LYS A 128 -8.14 0.69 31.79
C LYS A 128 -6.94 1.40 31.17
N ILE A 129 -7.01 2.73 30.98
CA ILE A 129 -5.88 3.54 30.53
C ILE A 129 -4.75 3.52 31.57
N ARG A 130 -5.07 3.62 32.85
CA ARG A 130 -4.07 3.53 33.93
C ARG A 130 -3.41 2.16 34.03
N ARG A 131 -4.10 1.04 33.66
CA ARG A 131 -3.49 -0.29 33.54
C ARG A 131 -2.55 -0.42 32.33
N ILE A 132 -2.79 0.34 31.25
CA ILE A 132 -1.90 0.39 30.07
C ILE A 132 -0.62 1.17 30.42
N PHE A 133 -0.72 2.18 31.30
CA PHE A 133 0.43 3.00 31.75
C PHE A 133 1.06 2.53 33.07
N CYS A 134 0.55 1.51 33.73
CA CYS A 134 1.26 0.89 34.84
C CYS A 134 2.44 0.08 34.28
N ILE A 135 3.61 0.70 34.33
CA ILE A 135 4.94 0.11 34.09
C ILE A 135 5.18 -1.00 35.15
N ARG A 136 4.54 -2.15 34.95
CA ARG A 136 4.89 -3.39 35.64
C ARG A 136 5.07 -4.47 34.59
N GLU A 137 6.33 -4.83 34.35
CA GLU A 137 6.83 -5.84 33.42
C GLU A 137 6.75 -5.41 31.93
N ILE A 138 7.65 -4.53 31.48
CA ILE A 138 8.01 -4.43 30.06
C ILE A 138 8.62 -5.79 29.69
N ARG A 139 7.82 -6.64 29.03
CA ARG A 139 8.33 -7.92 28.51
C ARG A 139 9.39 -7.61 27.45
N VAL A 140 10.43 -8.44 27.36
CA VAL A 140 11.46 -8.33 26.31
C VAL A 140 10.86 -8.22 24.91
N SER A 141 9.75 -8.90 24.65
CA SER A 141 9.03 -8.82 23.38
C SER A 141 8.50 -7.42 23.05
N HIS A 142 8.10 -6.60 24.04
CA HIS A 142 7.69 -5.22 23.81
C HIS A 142 8.87 -4.32 23.43
N LEU A 143 10.05 -4.55 24.02
CA LEU A 143 11.26 -3.84 23.64
C LEU A 143 11.69 -4.19 22.22
N ILE A 144 11.63 -5.47 21.85
CA ILE A 144 11.92 -5.92 20.48
C ILE A 144 10.92 -5.31 19.50
N PHE A 145 9.62 -5.33 19.82
CA PHE A 145 8.59 -4.70 19.00
C PHE A 145 8.86 -3.20 18.78
N LEU A 146 9.20 -2.48 19.83
CA LEU A 146 9.55 -1.05 19.73
C LEU A 146 10.83 -0.84 18.91
N ALA A 147 11.85 -1.66 19.10
CA ALA A 147 13.08 -1.59 18.31
C ALA A 147 12.81 -1.80 16.80
N ILE A 148 11.95 -2.78 16.46
CA ILE A 148 11.52 -3.02 15.09
C ILE A 148 10.75 -1.81 14.54
N LEU A 149 9.86 -1.19 15.32
CA LEU A 149 9.17 0.03 14.91
C LEU A 149 10.14 1.18 14.61
N LEU A 150 11.18 1.36 15.43
CA LEU A 150 12.18 2.41 15.21
C LEU A 150 13.02 2.15 13.94
N ILE A 151 13.47 0.90 13.72
CA ILE A 151 14.16 0.51 12.49
C ILE A 151 13.28 0.77 11.26
N THR A 152 12.03 0.39 11.36
CA THR A 152 11.08 0.57 10.25
C THR A 152 10.75 2.04 10.01
N ALA A 153 10.61 2.84 11.06
CA ALA A 153 10.43 4.29 10.95
C ALA A 153 11.63 4.92 10.20
N PHE A 154 12.86 4.46 10.48
CA PHE A 154 14.02 4.89 9.71
C PHE A 154 13.83 4.62 8.21
N PHE A 155 13.51 3.40 7.79
CA PHE A 155 13.31 3.07 6.38
C PHE A 155 12.14 3.85 5.74
N ARG A 156 11.10 4.20 6.50
CA ARG A 156 9.94 4.97 5.98
C ARG A 156 10.22 6.46 5.86
N PHE A 157 10.99 7.07 6.77
CA PHE A 157 11.09 8.53 6.88
C PHE A 157 12.49 9.10 6.59
N HIS A 158 13.55 8.27 6.64
CA HIS A 158 14.91 8.72 6.29
C HIS A 158 14.96 9.21 4.84
N GLN A 159 15.52 10.38 4.59
CA GLN A 159 15.60 11.01 3.26
C GLN A 159 14.25 11.07 2.51
N LEU A 160 13.13 11.26 3.23
CA LEU A 160 11.81 11.29 2.58
C LEU A 160 11.68 12.44 1.58
N ASN A 161 12.39 13.56 1.78
CA ASN A 161 12.37 14.70 0.86
C ASN A 161 13.05 14.42 -0.48
N SER A 162 14.09 13.59 -0.48
CA SER A 162 14.96 13.36 -1.63
C SER A 162 14.79 11.98 -2.29
N VAL A 163 13.99 11.08 -1.73
CA VAL A 163 13.76 9.74 -2.29
C VAL A 163 12.28 9.40 -2.28
N PRO A 164 11.58 9.64 -3.41
CA PRO A 164 11.98 10.38 -4.60
C PRO A 164 11.99 11.89 -4.37
N ALA A 165 12.79 12.64 -5.16
CA ALA A 165 12.92 14.10 -5.02
C ALA A 165 11.75 14.84 -5.70
N GLU A 166 11.38 14.44 -6.91
CA GLU A 166 10.46 15.16 -7.79
C GLU A 166 9.08 14.49 -7.90
N PRO A 167 8.00 15.26 -8.02
CA PRO A 167 6.70 14.75 -8.43
C PRO A 167 6.64 14.48 -9.93
N PHE A 168 5.67 13.69 -10.39
CA PHE A 168 5.28 13.57 -11.80
C PHE A 168 3.75 13.76 -11.94
N SER A 169 3.23 13.75 -13.17
CA SER A 169 1.84 14.14 -13.51
C SER A 169 0.75 13.61 -12.58
N ASP A 170 0.89 12.35 -12.14
CA ASP A 170 -0.06 11.76 -11.19
C ASP A 170 -0.12 12.51 -9.84
N HIS A 171 0.95 13.18 -9.42
CA HIS A 171 0.98 13.98 -8.20
C HIS A 171 0.27 15.32 -8.37
N ALA A 172 0.40 15.97 -9.55
CA ALA A 172 -0.33 17.20 -9.85
C ALA A 172 -1.83 16.99 -9.69
N GLU A 173 -2.37 15.92 -10.29
CA GLU A 173 -3.78 15.56 -10.17
C GLU A 173 -4.25 15.37 -8.72
N LYS A 174 -3.40 14.74 -7.89
CA LYS A 174 -3.74 14.49 -6.48
C LYS A 174 -3.70 15.74 -5.63
N ILE A 175 -2.74 16.62 -5.89
CA ILE A 175 -2.68 17.91 -5.18
C ILE A 175 -3.85 18.81 -5.57
N LEU A 176 -4.30 18.76 -6.82
CA LEU A 176 -5.51 19.47 -7.22
C LEU A 176 -6.76 18.94 -6.48
N ASP A 177 -6.91 17.61 -6.34
CA ASP A 177 -8.02 17.04 -5.58
C ASP A 177 -7.92 17.41 -4.07
N VAL A 178 -6.69 17.47 -3.52
CA VAL A 178 -6.45 17.93 -2.13
C VAL A 178 -6.73 19.42 -1.98
N TYR A 179 -6.38 20.23 -2.99
CA TYR A 179 -6.66 21.66 -3.02
C TYR A 179 -8.18 21.92 -3.05
N ASP A 180 -8.93 21.21 -3.88
CA ASP A 180 -10.40 21.31 -3.93
C ASP A 180 -11.03 21.07 -2.55
N ILE A 181 -10.56 20.03 -1.83
CA ILE A 181 -11.01 19.76 -0.46
C ILE A 181 -10.69 20.94 0.47
N ALA A 182 -9.49 21.49 0.38
CA ALA A 182 -9.08 22.64 1.20
C ALA A 182 -9.91 23.91 0.90
N GLN A 183 -10.48 24.02 -0.31
CA GLN A 183 -11.42 25.08 -0.69
C GLN A 183 -12.89 24.75 -0.31
N GLY A 184 -13.16 23.58 0.29
CA GLY A 184 -14.48 23.19 0.76
C GLY A 184 -15.26 22.25 -0.18
N GLU A 185 -14.66 21.76 -1.25
CA GLU A 185 -15.26 20.75 -2.13
C GLU A 185 -15.14 19.35 -1.51
N THR A 186 -16.09 18.94 -0.72
CA THR A 186 -16.07 17.67 0.01
C THR A 186 -16.73 16.54 -0.79
N ARG A 187 -16.01 15.99 -1.77
CA ARG A 187 -16.51 14.92 -2.65
C ARG A 187 -16.33 13.52 -2.05
N ILE A 188 -17.28 12.61 -2.35
CA ILE A 188 -17.20 11.17 -2.01
C ILE A 188 -16.23 10.46 -2.96
N PHE A 189 -16.24 10.86 -4.23
CA PHE A 189 -15.39 10.32 -5.29
C PHE A 189 -14.90 11.44 -6.20
N PHE A 190 -13.63 11.41 -6.57
CA PHE A 190 -13.00 12.43 -7.40
C PHE A 190 -12.89 11.92 -8.84
N PRO A 191 -13.57 12.55 -9.83
CA PRO A 191 -13.63 12.03 -11.20
C PRO A 191 -12.38 12.27 -12.03
N ARG A 192 -11.47 13.21 -11.63
CA ARG A 192 -10.24 13.50 -12.37
C ARG A 192 -9.43 12.22 -12.64
N ASN A 193 -8.74 12.19 -13.80
CA ASN A 193 -7.85 11.10 -14.22
C ASN A 193 -8.50 9.71 -14.02
N SER A 194 -9.62 9.49 -14.69
CA SER A 194 -10.40 8.24 -14.67
C SER A 194 -11.00 7.82 -13.32
N GLY A 195 -11.12 8.74 -12.37
CA GLY A 195 -11.79 8.54 -11.09
C GLY A 195 -10.93 7.95 -9.97
N ARG A 196 -11.17 8.44 -8.75
CA ARG A 196 -10.39 8.05 -7.56
C ARG A 196 -11.22 8.11 -6.29
N GLU A 197 -11.01 7.13 -5.41
CA GLU A 197 -11.51 7.11 -4.05
C GLU A 197 -10.85 8.20 -3.19
N ALA A 198 -11.61 8.83 -2.29
CA ALA A 198 -11.25 10.10 -1.63
C ALA A 198 -10.31 9.97 -0.41
N LEU A 199 -10.14 8.78 0.18
CA LEU A 199 -9.51 8.62 1.49
C LEU A 199 -8.10 9.24 1.58
N GLN A 200 -7.25 9.07 0.53
CA GLN A 200 -5.91 9.66 0.52
C GLN A 200 -5.98 11.20 0.57
N PHE A 201 -6.92 11.81 -0.12
CA PHE A 201 -6.98 13.26 -0.26
C PHE A 201 -7.36 13.92 1.06
N TYR A 202 -8.42 13.43 1.74
CA TYR A 202 -8.76 13.87 3.10
C TYR A 202 -7.64 13.63 4.11
N TRP A 203 -6.98 12.46 4.02
CA TRP A 203 -5.81 12.15 4.84
C TRP A 203 -4.68 13.15 4.60
N THR A 204 -4.42 13.52 3.34
CA THR A 204 -3.36 14.48 2.99
C THR A 204 -3.66 15.89 3.52
N VAL A 205 -4.93 16.34 3.47
CA VAL A 205 -5.34 17.62 4.09
C VAL A 205 -5.04 17.59 5.60
N LEU A 206 -5.41 16.52 6.28
CA LEU A 206 -5.12 16.35 7.71
C LEU A 206 -3.62 16.35 8.01
N VAL A 207 -2.83 15.64 7.22
CA VAL A 207 -1.36 15.59 7.34
C VAL A 207 -0.75 16.97 7.11
N ALA A 208 -1.18 17.68 6.07
CA ALA A 208 -0.72 19.04 5.78
C ALA A 208 -1.01 20.00 6.94
N ALA A 209 -2.17 19.88 7.57
CA ALA A 209 -2.55 20.69 8.74
C ALA A 209 -1.72 20.35 10.00
N ILE A 210 -1.51 19.05 10.30
CA ILE A 210 -0.76 18.60 11.47
C ILE A 210 0.72 18.96 11.37
N PHE A 211 1.34 18.68 10.22
CA PHE A 211 2.79 18.87 9.99
C PHE A 211 3.14 20.26 9.46
N LYS A 212 2.13 21.10 9.18
CA LYS A 212 2.29 22.46 8.63
C LYS A 212 3.11 22.52 7.34
N THR A 213 2.97 21.51 6.49
CA THR A 213 3.73 21.38 5.24
C THR A 213 3.05 22.04 4.04
N GLY A 214 1.85 22.57 4.21
CA GLY A 214 1.04 23.09 3.11
C GLY A 214 0.58 21.99 2.14
N LEU A 215 -0.03 22.39 1.03
CA LEU A 215 -0.48 21.46 -0.03
C LEU A 215 0.66 21.18 -1.02
N THR A 216 1.60 20.34 -0.62
CA THR A 216 2.85 20.08 -1.31
C THR A 216 3.06 18.59 -1.60
N PHE A 217 4.03 18.28 -2.44
CA PHE A 217 4.49 16.90 -2.65
C PHE A 217 4.94 16.24 -1.33
N GLN A 218 5.54 17.02 -0.42
CA GLN A 218 5.96 16.54 0.90
C GLN A 218 4.77 16.04 1.74
N SER A 219 3.62 16.72 1.71
CA SER A 219 2.41 16.30 2.43
C SER A 219 1.89 14.96 1.94
N LEU A 220 1.90 14.72 0.61
CA LEU A 220 1.55 13.42 0.03
C LEU A 220 2.49 12.33 0.53
N LYS A 221 3.81 12.58 0.52
CA LYS A 221 4.83 11.60 0.94
C LYS A 221 4.75 11.27 2.42
N ILE A 222 4.63 12.26 3.29
CA ILE A 222 4.44 12.03 4.74
C ILE A 222 3.18 11.21 4.97
N GLY A 223 2.08 11.60 4.32
CA GLY A 223 0.81 10.89 4.45
C GLY A 223 0.91 9.42 4.07
N THR A 224 1.49 9.11 2.91
CA THR A 224 1.61 7.73 2.43
C THR A 224 2.66 6.92 3.21
N ALA A 225 3.75 7.54 3.67
CA ALA A 225 4.73 6.89 4.53
C ALA A 225 4.12 6.49 5.89
N LEU A 226 3.28 7.34 6.49
CA LEU A 226 2.54 7.02 7.71
C LEU A 226 1.56 5.85 7.49
N LEU A 227 0.81 5.84 6.38
CA LEU A 227 -0.10 4.74 6.05
C LEU A 227 0.65 3.40 5.89
N GLY A 228 1.80 3.42 5.20
CA GLY A 228 2.66 2.25 5.08
C GLY A 228 3.27 1.81 6.42
N PHE A 229 3.57 2.75 7.31
CA PHE A 229 4.04 2.46 8.66
C PHE A 229 2.95 1.81 9.53
N PHE A 230 1.71 2.31 9.47
CA PHE A 230 0.56 1.75 10.20
C PHE A 230 0.15 0.35 9.74
N THR A 231 0.59 -0.10 8.57
CA THR A 231 0.39 -1.48 8.10
C THR A 231 1.11 -2.50 8.98
N LEU A 232 2.28 -2.15 9.51
CA LEU A 232 3.21 -3.10 10.14
C LEU A 232 2.70 -3.72 11.46
N PRO A 233 2.07 -2.96 12.37
CA PRO A 233 1.44 -3.57 13.56
C PRO A 233 0.39 -4.62 13.20
N PHE A 234 -0.34 -4.45 12.10
CA PHE A 234 -1.32 -5.44 11.66
C PHE A 234 -0.67 -6.66 11.02
N ILE A 235 0.47 -6.51 10.34
CA ILE A 235 1.29 -7.66 9.88
C ILE A 235 1.80 -8.45 11.08
N TYR A 236 2.29 -7.78 12.14
CA TYR A 236 2.66 -8.43 13.40
C TYR A 236 1.49 -9.22 14.00
N LEU A 237 0.32 -8.58 14.14
CA LEU A 237 -0.87 -9.21 14.70
C LEU A 237 -1.32 -10.41 13.87
N LEU A 238 -1.27 -10.31 12.54
CA LEU A 238 -1.61 -11.40 11.63
C LEU A 238 -0.63 -12.56 11.74
N GLY A 239 0.67 -12.31 11.74
CA GLY A 239 1.68 -13.35 11.91
C GLY A 239 1.55 -14.07 13.28
N LYS A 240 1.29 -13.29 14.33
CA LYS A 240 1.02 -13.84 15.67
C LYS A 240 -0.26 -14.69 15.69
N GLU A 241 -1.30 -14.29 14.99
CA GLU A 241 -2.57 -15.02 14.91
C GLU A 241 -2.44 -16.32 14.11
N ILE A 242 -1.69 -16.30 13.01
CA ILE A 242 -1.48 -17.47 12.15
C ILE A 242 -0.57 -18.52 12.80
N ALA A 243 0.37 -18.09 13.63
CA ALA A 243 1.37 -18.97 14.21
C ALA A 243 1.72 -18.60 15.65
N ASN A 244 2.62 -17.64 15.87
CA ASN A 244 3.10 -17.25 17.18
C ASN A 244 3.71 -15.83 17.17
N GLU A 245 4.09 -15.34 18.35
CA GLU A 245 4.63 -13.99 18.51
C GLU A 245 5.94 -13.75 17.73
N ARG A 246 6.82 -14.76 17.64
CA ARG A 246 8.08 -14.69 16.90
C ARG A 246 7.83 -14.52 15.40
N VAL A 247 6.86 -15.24 14.83
CA VAL A 247 6.43 -15.07 13.45
C VAL A 247 5.89 -13.65 13.20
N GLY A 248 5.08 -13.12 14.12
CA GLY A 248 4.60 -11.74 14.03
C GLY A 248 5.75 -10.72 13.99
N LEU A 249 6.72 -10.83 14.90
CA LEU A 249 7.88 -9.94 14.97
C LEU A 249 8.76 -10.05 13.72
N LEU A 250 9.02 -11.27 13.22
CA LEU A 250 9.81 -11.50 12.01
C LEU A 250 9.10 -10.96 10.77
N ALA A 251 7.79 -11.19 10.63
CA ALA A 251 7.01 -10.67 9.52
C ALA A 251 7.04 -9.14 9.46
N MET A 252 6.84 -8.48 10.61
CA MET A 252 6.93 -7.04 10.75
C MET A 252 8.34 -6.51 10.45
N LEU A 253 9.39 -7.18 10.93
CA LEU A 253 10.79 -6.79 10.74
C LEU A 253 11.16 -6.81 9.25
N PHE A 254 10.96 -7.94 8.56
CA PHE A 254 11.30 -8.08 7.14
C PHE A 254 10.42 -7.22 6.24
N ALA A 255 9.10 -7.13 6.48
CA ALA A 255 8.24 -6.20 5.76
C ALA A 255 8.61 -4.73 6.00
N GLY A 256 9.13 -4.42 7.17
CA GLY A 256 9.53 -3.07 7.56
C GLY A 256 10.72 -2.53 6.77
N VAL A 257 11.72 -3.37 6.50
CA VAL A 257 12.94 -2.97 5.80
C VAL A 257 12.89 -3.23 4.29
N ALA A 258 12.04 -4.16 3.82
CA ALA A 258 11.95 -4.57 2.43
C ALA A 258 11.69 -3.39 1.48
N TYR A 259 12.35 -3.41 0.30
CA TYR A 259 12.26 -2.30 -0.64
C TYR A 259 10.84 -2.12 -1.22
N TRP A 260 10.15 -3.20 -1.58
CA TRP A 260 8.79 -3.13 -2.14
C TRP A 260 7.81 -2.32 -1.25
N PRO A 261 7.54 -2.68 0.03
CA PRO A 261 6.66 -1.87 0.87
C PRO A 261 7.23 -0.46 1.16
N ASN A 262 8.56 -0.26 1.12
CA ASN A 262 9.15 1.05 1.30
C ASN A 262 8.90 1.97 0.11
N VAL A 263 9.19 1.54 -1.11
CA VAL A 263 9.01 2.35 -2.33
C VAL A 263 7.54 2.75 -2.51
N ILE A 264 6.59 1.80 -2.42
CA ILE A 264 5.16 2.12 -2.58
C ILE A 264 4.61 3.05 -1.47
N SER A 265 5.28 3.12 -0.32
CA SER A 265 4.87 4.02 0.77
C SER A 265 5.47 5.41 0.65
N ARG A 266 6.63 5.57 -0.01
CA ARG A 266 7.39 6.82 -0.08
C ARG A 266 7.03 7.72 -1.25
N VAL A 267 6.43 7.15 -2.30
CA VAL A 267 6.18 7.83 -3.57
C VAL A 267 5.04 8.86 -3.54
N GLY A 268 4.30 9.00 -2.46
CA GLY A 268 3.22 9.98 -2.33
C GLY A 268 1.91 9.59 -3.02
N LEU A 269 1.74 8.32 -3.42
CA LEU A 269 0.55 7.80 -4.10
C LEU A 269 -0.23 6.82 -3.22
N ARG A 270 -1.51 6.58 -3.53
CA ARG A 270 -2.48 5.77 -2.76
C ARG A 270 -2.06 4.32 -2.48
N PHE A 271 -0.93 3.87 -2.97
CA PHE A 271 -0.48 2.48 -2.99
C PHE A 271 -0.48 1.78 -1.62
N PRO A 272 0.00 2.41 -0.52
CA PRO A 272 0.06 1.76 0.79
C PRO A 272 -1.33 1.51 1.41
N LEU A 273 -2.39 2.14 0.91
CA LEU A 273 -3.75 1.86 1.37
C LEU A 273 -4.19 0.42 1.07
N TYR A 274 -3.61 -0.22 0.05
CA TYR A 274 -3.93 -1.61 -0.26
C TYR A 274 -3.47 -2.57 0.84
N PRO A 275 -2.17 -2.68 1.17
CA PRO A 275 -1.73 -3.54 2.27
C PRO A 275 -2.23 -3.07 3.64
N LEU A 276 -2.42 -1.76 3.85
CA LEU A 276 -2.93 -1.21 5.11
C LEU A 276 -4.28 -1.82 5.51
N PHE A 277 -5.18 -2.00 4.55
CA PHE A 277 -6.50 -2.56 4.84
C PHE A 277 -6.56 -4.09 4.65
N VAL A 278 -5.69 -4.69 3.84
CA VAL A 278 -5.59 -6.16 3.72
C VAL A 278 -5.14 -6.78 5.05
N ALA A 279 -4.14 -6.22 5.71
CA ALA A 279 -3.56 -6.79 6.92
C ALA A 279 -4.59 -6.91 8.08
N PRO A 280 -5.32 -5.84 8.50
CA PRO A 280 -6.35 -5.97 9.52
C PRO A 280 -7.54 -6.81 9.07
N THR A 281 -7.94 -6.76 7.78
CA THR A 281 -9.02 -7.60 7.27
C THR A 281 -8.70 -9.07 7.45
N LEU A 282 -7.52 -9.54 7.04
CA LEU A 282 -7.08 -10.92 7.24
C LEU A 282 -6.91 -11.27 8.72
N PHE A 283 -6.33 -10.37 9.52
CA PHE A 283 -6.15 -10.59 10.96
C PHE A 283 -7.49 -10.82 11.67
N PHE A 284 -8.44 -9.92 11.51
CA PHE A 284 -9.74 -10.03 12.18
C PHE A 284 -10.57 -11.18 11.62
N LEU A 285 -10.47 -11.47 10.32
CA LEU A 285 -11.14 -12.62 9.71
C LEU A 285 -10.65 -13.93 10.34
N LEU A 286 -9.33 -14.18 10.33
CA LEU A 286 -8.77 -15.42 10.86
C LEU A 286 -8.98 -15.54 12.37
N ARG A 287 -8.82 -14.45 13.13
CA ARG A 287 -9.11 -14.44 14.56
C ARG A 287 -10.58 -14.73 14.84
N GLY A 288 -11.50 -14.13 14.08
CA GLY A 288 -12.92 -14.37 14.19
C GLY A 288 -13.30 -15.84 13.90
N LEU A 289 -12.69 -16.44 12.87
CA LEU A 289 -12.88 -17.85 12.55
C LEU A 289 -12.36 -18.77 13.66
N ARG A 290 -11.20 -18.48 14.25
CA ARG A 290 -10.60 -19.27 15.34
C ARG A 290 -11.33 -19.10 16.68
N THR A 291 -11.71 -17.87 17.04
CA THR A 291 -12.30 -17.53 18.34
C THR A 291 -13.81 -17.57 18.34
N HIS A 292 -14.43 -17.65 17.17
CA HIS A 292 -15.88 -17.52 16.96
C HIS A 292 -16.47 -16.21 17.52
N ASN A 293 -15.62 -15.20 17.72
CA ASN A 293 -16.01 -13.91 18.28
C ASN A 293 -16.67 -13.03 17.20
N ARG A 294 -17.92 -12.70 17.40
CA ARG A 294 -18.69 -11.83 16.49
C ARG A 294 -18.06 -10.47 16.28
N ASN A 295 -17.41 -9.90 17.30
CA ASN A 295 -16.77 -8.59 17.20
C ASN A 295 -15.63 -8.56 16.18
N ASP A 296 -14.94 -9.69 15.98
CA ASP A 296 -13.88 -9.80 14.98
C ASP A 296 -14.45 -9.75 13.56
N PHE A 297 -15.61 -10.35 13.31
CA PHE A 297 -16.28 -10.24 12.01
C PHE A 297 -16.80 -8.82 11.74
N ILE A 298 -17.27 -8.10 12.78
CA ILE A 298 -17.63 -6.68 12.67
C ILE A 298 -16.37 -5.86 12.30
N LEU A 299 -15.27 -6.02 13.02
CA LEU A 299 -14.02 -5.30 12.77
C LEU A 299 -13.45 -5.63 11.38
N CYS A 300 -13.47 -6.92 11.00
CA CYS A 300 -13.10 -7.34 9.66
C CYS A 300 -13.90 -6.60 8.59
N GLY A 301 -15.24 -6.55 8.73
CA GLY A 301 -16.11 -5.84 7.81
C GLY A 301 -15.87 -4.33 7.79
N LEU A 302 -15.62 -3.70 8.94
CA LEU A 302 -15.27 -2.28 9.00
C LEU A 302 -13.98 -1.96 8.23
N PHE A 303 -12.91 -2.75 8.43
CA PHE A 303 -11.67 -2.57 7.68
C PHE A 303 -11.82 -2.89 6.19
N LEU A 304 -12.62 -3.91 5.85
CA LEU A 304 -12.95 -4.24 4.47
C LEU A 304 -13.70 -3.08 3.79
N GLY A 305 -14.70 -2.51 4.46
CA GLY A 305 -15.47 -1.36 3.96
C GLY A 305 -14.61 -0.11 3.81
N LEU A 306 -13.78 0.22 4.82
CA LEU A 306 -12.84 1.36 4.76
C LEU A 306 -11.83 1.21 3.61
N GLY A 307 -11.31 0.01 3.39
CA GLY A 307 -10.35 -0.26 2.32
C GLY A 307 -10.92 0.01 0.93
N LEU A 308 -12.23 -0.16 0.73
CA LEU A 308 -12.91 0.17 -0.53
C LEU A 308 -12.92 1.68 -0.83
N HIS A 309 -12.73 2.54 0.18
CA HIS A 309 -12.53 3.99 0.02
C HIS A 309 -11.07 4.38 -0.24
N GLY A 310 -10.14 3.42 -0.26
CA GLY A 310 -8.70 3.69 -0.29
C GLY A 310 -8.11 3.68 -1.69
N TYR A 311 -7.93 2.50 -2.25
CA TYR A 311 -7.24 2.30 -3.52
C TYR A 311 -7.94 1.24 -4.36
N THR A 312 -8.24 1.55 -5.61
CA THR A 312 -9.03 0.70 -6.52
C THR A 312 -8.64 -0.79 -6.53
N PRO A 313 -7.36 -1.20 -6.52
CA PRO A 313 -6.96 -2.61 -6.40
C PRO A 313 -7.52 -3.33 -5.17
N PHE A 314 -7.83 -2.63 -4.08
CA PHE A 314 -8.43 -3.24 -2.90
C PHE A 314 -9.83 -3.81 -3.16
N ARG A 315 -10.50 -3.44 -4.27
CA ARG A 315 -11.81 -4.00 -4.66
C ARG A 315 -11.80 -5.52 -4.85
N ILE A 316 -10.62 -6.16 -4.90
CA ILE A 316 -10.47 -7.63 -4.91
C ILE A 316 -10.58 -8.25 -3.50
N ALA A 317 -10.38 -7.49 -2.42
CA ALA A 317 -10.36 -8.02 -1.05
C ALA A 317 -11.68 -8.64 -0.59
N PRO A 318 -12.88 -8.15 -0.99
CA PRO A 318 -14.15 -8.85 -0.74
C PRO A 318 -14.17 -10.27 -1.32
N VAL A 319 -13.57 -10.48 -2.50
CA VAL A 319 -13.47 -11.80 -3.12
C VAL A 319 -12.57 -12.71 -2.27
N LEU A 320 -11.43 -12.19 -1.79
CA LEU A 320 -10.57 -12.94 -0.87
C LEU A 320 -11.33 -13.32 0.41
N ALA A 321 -12.05 -12.38 1.02
CA ALA A 321 -12.85 -12.67 2.23
C ALA A 321 -13.90 -13.76 1.96
N ALA A 322 -14.59 -13.71 0.82
CA ALA A 322 -15.56 -14.73 0.41
C ALA A 322 -14.88 -16.10 0.20
N VAL A 323 -13.72 -16.16 -0.47
CA VAL A 323 -12.96 -17.40 -0.66
C VAL A 323 -12.54 -17.99 0.69
N VAL A 324 -12.04 -17.17 1.63
CA VAL A 324 -11.69 -17.64 2.98
C VAL A 324 -12.91 -18.20 3.71
N MET A 325 -14.09 -17.56 3.62
CA MET A 325 -15.32 -18.06 4.22
C MET A 325 -15.78 -19.39 3.58
N VAL A 326 -15.61 -19.56 2.27
CA VAL A 326 -15.90 -20.83 1.58
C VAL A 326 -14.92 -21.93 2.00
N LEU A 327 -13.62 -21.63 2.07
CA LEU A 327 -12.61 -22.57 2.57
C LEU A 327 -12.90 -22.97 4.02
N TRP A 328 -13.31 -22.03 4.86
CA TRP A 328 -13.72 -22.32 6.24
C TRP A 328 -14.96 -23.21 6.30
N TRP A 329 -15.96 -22.92 5.50
CA TRP A 329 -17.15 -23.76 5.39
C TRP A 329 -16.81 -25.19 4.95
N ALA A 330 -15.93 -25.35 3.94
CA ALA A 330 -15.49 -26.68 3.50
C ALA A 330 -14.69 -27.40 4.59
N TYR A 331 -13.79 -26.70 5.28
CA TYR A 331 -12.99 -27.24 6.38
C TYR A 331 -13.87 -27.73 7.54
N THR A 332 -14.86 -26.93 7.96
CA THR A 332 -15.74 -27.27 9.10
C THR A 332 -16.65 -28.44 8.80
N ARG A 333 -17.03 -28.68 7.55
CA ARG A 333 -17.82 -29.87 7.15
C ARG A 333 -17.10 -31.19 7.41
N THR A 334 -15.79 -31.19 7.33
CA THR A 334 -14.97 -32.40 7.43
C THR A 334 -14.37 -32.61 8.83
N HIS A 335 -14.21 -31.54 9.62
CA HIS A 335 -13.44 -31.57 10.86
C HIS A 335 -14.24 -31.16 12.12
N VAL A 336 -15.39 -30.45 11.97
CA VAL A 336 -16.11 -29.88 13.12
C VAL A 336 -17.60 -30.18 13.02
N HIS A 337 -18.06 -31.24 13.69
CA HIS A 337 -19.46 -31.71 13.62
C HIS A 337 -20.47 -30.75 14.25
N THR A 338 -20.06 -29.86 15.16
CA THR A 338 -20.93 -28.89 15.85
C THR A 338 -21.19 -27.59 15.08
N TYR A 339 -20.49 -27.35 13.96
CA TYR A 339 -20.62 -26.12 13.19
C TYR A 339 -21.62 -26.29 12.05
N THR A 340 -22.75 -25.60 12.14
CA THR A 340 -23.80 -25.68 11.12
C THR A 340 -23.57 -24.62 10.02
N ARG A 341 -24.11 -24.89 8.80
CA ARG A 341 -24.12 -23.93 7.69
C ARG A 341 -24.66 -22.55 8.09
N ILE A 342 -25.61 -22.51 9.01
CA ILE A 342 -26.24 -21.31 9.52
C ILE A 342 -25.24 -20.42 10.26
N HIS A 343 -24.30 -21.00 11.02
CA HIS A 343 -23.27 -20.21 11.72
C HIS A 343 -22.31 -19.51 10.76
N VAL A 344 -21.81 -20.22 9.75
CA VAL A 344 -20.91 -19.62 8.74
C VAL A 344 -21.64 -18.54 7.94
N ALA A 345 -22.89 -18.76 7.55
CA ALA A 345 -23.70 -17.77 6.85
C ALA A 345 -23.97 -16.52 7.71
N ALA A 346 -24.24 -16.71 9.02
CA ALA A 346 -24.42 -15.58 9.94
C ALA A 346 -23.13 -14.75 10.11
N GLN A 347 -21.97 -15.41 10.22
CA GLN A 347 -20.67 -14.74 10.28
C GLN A 347 -20.36 -13.97 9.00
N ALA A 348 -20.61 -14.57 7.83
CA ALA A 348 -20.49 -13.89 6.54
C ALA A 348 -21.44 -12.70 6.44
N GLY A 349 -22.69 -12.85 6.88
CA GLY A 349 -23.68 -11.77 6.93
C GLY A 349 -23.22 -10.58 7.79
N ILE A 350 -22.63 -10.84 8.96
CA ILE A 350 -22.08 -9.80 9.83
C ILE A 350 -20.89 -9.10 9.16
N LEU A 351 -19.96 -9.87 8.60
CA LEU A 351 -18.77 -9.34 7.92
C LEU A 351 -19.16 -8.44 6.75
N PHE A 352 -19.90 -8.99 5.78
CA PHE A 352 -20.26 -8.24 4.58
C PHE A 352 -21.29 -7.14 4.85
N GLY A 353 -22.19 -7.33 5.82
CA GLY A 353 -23.10 -6.28 6.29
C GLY A 353 -22.33 -5.12 6.92
N SER A 354 -21.32 -5.38 7.74
CA SER A 354 -20.45 -4.33 8.30
C SER A 354 -19.66 -3.61 7.22
N ALA A 355 -19.16 -4.34 6.21
CA ALA A 355 -18.46 -3.74 5.08
C ALA A 355 -19.39 -2.84 4.24
N LEU A 356 -20.60 -3.31 3.98
CA LEU A 356 -21.62 -2.57 3.21
C LEU A 356 -22.00 -1.25 3.90
N VAL A 357 -22.19 -1.27 5.21
CA VAL A 357 -22.54 -0.08 6.00
C VAL A 357 -21.44 1.01 5.88
N VAL A 358 -20.17 0.59 5.88
CA VAL A 358 -19.04 1.52 5.68
C VAL A 358 -18.93 1.95 4.22
N PHE A 359 -19.21 1.07 3.27
CA PHE A 359 -19.14 1.34 1.84
C PHE A 359 -20.30 2.22 1.33
N LEU A 360 -21.29 2.51 2.15
CA LEU A 360 -22.56 3.17 1.79
C LEU A 360 -22.40 4.44 0.96
N PRO A 361 -21.49 5.41 1.28
CA PRO A 361 -21.31 6.61 0.45
C PRO A 361 -20.85 6.28 -0.96
N LEU A 362 -19.86 5.40 -1.10
CA LEU A 362 -19.39 4.97 -2.42
C LEU A 362 -20.40 4.09 -3.17
N LEU A 363 -21.22 3.30 -2.46
CA LEU A 363 -22.31 2.57 -3.07
C LEU A 363 -23.33 3.54 -3.70
N ARG A 364 -23.68 4.61 -2.98
CA ARG A 364 -24.59 5.64 -3.50
C ARG A 364 -24.03 6.28 -4.76
N TYR A 365 -22.74 6.66 -4.73
CA TYR A 365 -22.04 7.20 -5.90
C TYR A 365 -22.01 6.21 -7.07
N ALA A 366 -21.68 4.93 -6.81
CA ALA A 366 -21.59 3.91 -7.84
C ALA A 366 -22.92 3.63 -8.56
N LEU A 367 -24.06 3.82 -7.85
CA LEU A 367 -25.41 3.68 -8.42
C LEU A 367 -25.86 4.93 -9.18
N GLU A 368 -25.43 6.11 -8.76
CA GLU A 368 -25.80 7.38 -9.38
C GLU A 368 -24.92 7.69 -10.61
N PHE A 369 -23.62 7.38 -10.53
CA PHE A 369 -22.61 7.63 -11.57
C PHE A 369 -21.86 6.35 -11.96
N PRO A 370 -22.55 5.31 -12.47
CA PRO A 370 -21.93 4.00 -12.72
C PRO A 370 -20.80 4.05 -13.75
N ASN A 371 -20.93 4.88 -14.77
CA ASN A 371 -19.90 5.01 -15.81
C ASN A 371 -18.59 5.55 -15.25
N GLU A 372 -18.63 6.60 -14.42
CA GLU A 372 -17.46 7.19 -13.81
C GLU A 372 -16.81 6.25 -12.79
N PHE A 373 -17.64 5.62 -11.94
CA PHE A 373 -17.16 4.70 -10.90
C PHE A 373 -16.43 3.47 -11.48
N TRP A 374 -16.95 2.91 -12.58
CA TRP A 374 -16.40 1.72 -13.21
C TRP A 374 -15.38 2.01 -14.31
N PHE A 375 -15.29 3.25 -14.80
CA PHE A 375 -14.45 3.63 -15.94
C PHE A 375 -13.00 3.13 -15.81
N ARG A 376 -12.36 3.39 -14.65
CA ARG A 376 -10.98 2.95 -14.42
C ARG A 376 -10.81 1.43 -14.45
N ALA A 377 -11.78 0.68 -14.00
CA ALA A 377 -11.73 -0.77 -14.03
C ALA A 377 -12.01 -1.29 -15.44
N SER A 378 -13.10 -0.82 -16.09
CA SER A 378 -13.50 -1.27 -17.42
C SER A 378 -12.46 -0.94 -18.49
N SER A 379 -11.85 0.25 -18.46
CA SER A 379 -10.82 0.63 -19.43
C SER A 379 -9.58 -0.27 -19.37
N ARG A 380 -9.30 -0.90 -18.23
CA ARG A 380 -8.18 -1.86 -18.11
C ARG A 380 -8.50 -3.26 -18.62
N PHE A 381 -9.78 -3.60 -18.76
CA PHE A 381 -10.21 -4.89 -19.33
C PHE A 381 -10.36 -4.87 -20.86
N ALA A 382 -10.41 -3.70 -21.47
CA ALA A 382 -10.71 -3.54 -22.90
C ALA A 382 -9.54 -4.01 -23.78
N VAL A 383 -9.58 -5.28 -24.20
CA VAL A 383 -8.62 -5.92 -25.10
C VAL A 383 -9.32 -6.97 -25.97
N GLU A 384 -8.90 -7.11 -27.22
CA GLU A 384 -9.53 -8.03 -28.18
C GLU A 384 -9.40 -9.51 -27.77
N ASN A 385 -8.21 -9.91 -27.25
CA ASN A 385 -7.91 -11.30 -26.86
C ASN A 385 -7.57 -11.40 -25.37
N PRO A 386 -8.56 -11.43 -24.46
CA PRO A 386 -8.32 -11.33 -23.02
C PRO A 386 -7.60 -12.56 -22.42
N PHE A 387 -7.88 -13.76 -22.88
CA PHE A 387 -7.34 -14.99 -22.28
C PHE A 387 -5.81 -15.13 -22.42
N PRO A 388 -5.21 -15.01 -23.60
CA PRO A 388 -3.75 -15.08 -23.74
C PRO A 388 -3.04 -14.00 -22.90
N VAL A 389 -3.56 -12.76 -22.91
CA VAL A 389 -3.00 -11.67 -22.11
C VAL A 389 -3.13 -11.96 -20.62
N PHE A 390 -4.28 -12.47 -20.18
CA PHE A 390 -4.48 -12.86 -18.77
C PHE A 390 -3.46 -13.88 -18.30
N PHE A 391 -3.26 -14.98 -19.06
CA PHE A 391 -2.31 -16.02 -18.66
C PHE A 391 -0.86 -15.55 -18.73
N SER A 392 -0.50 -14.72 -19.70
CA SER A 392 0.81 -14.07 -19.76
C SER A 392 1.03 -13.15 -18.55
N ASN A 393 0.05 -12.30 -18.24
CA ASN A 393 0.09 -11.42 -17.09
C ASN A 393 0.16 -12.20 -15.76
N LEU A 394 -0.61 -13.29 -15.63
CA LEU A 394 -0.58 -14.15 -14.45
C LEU A 394 0.82 -14.77 -14.26
N TRP A 395 1.40 -15.28 -15.34
CA TRP A 395 2.74 -15.84 -15.30
C TRP A 395 3.78 -14.82 -14.85
N ASN A 396 3.78 -13.63 -15.45
CA ASN A 396 4.67 -12.54 -15.08
C ASN A 396 4.46 -12.10 -13.63
N ALA A 397 3.21 -11.99 -13.17
CA ALA A 397 2.90 -11.63 -11.80
C ALA A 397 3.33 -12.69 -10.77
N LEU A 398 3.30 -13.98 -11.13
CA LEU A 398 3.86 -15.05 -10.28
C LEU A 398 5.38 -15.00 -10.21
N LEU A 399 6.04 -14.64 -11.31
CA LEU A 399 7.50 -14.49 -11.35
C LEU A 399 8.00 -13.20 -10.66
N MET A 400 7.13 -12.23 -10.39
CA MET A 400 7.56 -10.94 -9.86
C MET A 400 8.28 -11.03 -8.51
N PHE A 401 7.92 -11.99 -7.68
CA PHE A 401 8.49 -12.12 -6.33
C PHE A 401 9.99 -12.43 -6.37
N ASN A 402 10.38 -13.34 -7.27
CA ASN A 402 11.72 -13.92 -7.31
C ASN A 402 12.53 -13.58 -8.57
N VAL A 403 11.90 -13.09 -9.66
CA VAL A 403 12.56 -12.95 -10.96
C VAL A 403 12.53 -11.54 -11.51
N ASN A 404 11.33 -10.94 -11.69
CA ASN A 404 11.20 -9.66 -12.39
C ASN A 404 9.93 -8.92 -11.95
N ASP A 405 10.09 -7.77 -11.33
CA ASP A 405 9.03 -6.92 -10.78
C ASP A 405 8.40 -5.95 -11.80
N GLY A 406 8.83 -6.03 -13.06
CA GLY A 406 8.27 -5.25 -14.17
C GLY A 406 9.08 -4.00 -14.53
N ASN A 407 8.41 -3.08 -15.25
CA ASN A 407 9.06 -1.93 -15.88
C ASN A 407 8.53 -0.58 -15.36
N ILE A 408 7.80 -0.55 -14.24
CA ILE A 408 7.21 0.69 -13.73
C ILE A 408 8.16 1.37 -12.75
N PHE A 409 8.96 2.32 -13.23
CA PHE A 409 9.98 3.01 -12.45
C PHE A 409 9.45 3.72 -11.20
N VAL A 410 8.18 4.12 -11.20
CA VAL A 410 7.56 4.86 -10.08
C VAL A 410 7.45 4.04 -8.80
N ASN A 411 7.27 2.73 -8.93
CA ASN A 411 6.98 1.85 -7.80
C ASN A 411 7.95 0.68 -7.64
N SER A 412 8.98 0.60 -8.49
CA SER A 412 9.98 -0.46 -8.45
C SER A 412 11.37 0.01 -8.92
N VAL A 413 12.39 -0.73 -8.55
CA VAL A 413 13.68 -0.76 -9.25
C VAL A 413 13.52 -1.77 -10.36
N ILE A 414 13.31 -1.29 -11.59
CA ILE A 414 12.85 -2.12 -12.72
C ILE A 414 13.73 -3.34 -13.02
N GLN A 415 13.09 -4.42 -13.52
CA GLN A 415 13.73 -5.62 -14.08
C GLN A 415 14.56 -6.44 -13.07
N ARG A 416 14.18 -6.41 -11.80
CA ARG A 416 14.75 -7.23 -10.73
C ARG A 416 13.65 -7.95 -9.92
N PRO A 417 14.01 -8.91 -9.00
CA PRO A 417 13.03 -9.48 -8.06
C PRO A 417 12.37 -8.43 -7.16
N ALA A 418 11.07 -8.58 -6.87
CA ALA A 418 10.35 -7.74 -5.90
C ALA A 418 10.80 -7.98 -4.46
N LEU A 419 11.35 -9.14 -4.16
CA LEU A 419 11.89 -9.51 -2.86
C LEU A 419 13.43 -9.47 -2.90
N ASP A 420 14.03 -9.07 -1.79
CA ASP A 420 15.48 -9.20 -1.58
C ASP A 420 15.89 -10.68 -1.50
N VAL A 421 17.20 -10.93 -1.53
CA VAL A 421 17.77 -12.29 -1.56
C VAL A 421 17.26 -13.16 -0.41
N VAL A 422 17.17 -12.61 0.79
CA VAL A 422 16.74 -13.35 1.98
C VAL A 422 15.24 -13.63 1.94
N ALA A 423 14.44 -12.59 1.72
CA ALA A 423 13.00 -12.73 1.66
C ALA A 423 12.56 -13.62 0.48
N GLY A 424 13.17 -13.49 -0.69
CA GLY A 424 12.88 -14.30 -1.88
C GLY A 424 13.19 -15.78 -1.67
N GLY A 425 14.36 -16.10 -1.13
CA GLY A 425 14.73 -17.47 -0.81
C GLY A 425 13.78 -18.12 0.22
N LEU A 426 13.49 -17.42 1.32
CA LEU A 426 12.58 -17.89 2.36
C LEU A 426 11.13 -17.99 1.86
N PHE A 427 10.67 -17.06 1.02
CA PHE A 427 9.33 -17.09 0.45
C PHE A 427 9.10 -18.33 -0.42
N LEU A 428 10.01 -18.63 -1.35
CA LEU A 428 9.85 -19.80 -2.23
C LEU A 428 9.88 -21.12 -1.45
N LEU A 429 10.82 -21.27 -0.50
CA LEU A 429 10.86 -22.44 0.39
C LEU A 429 9.59 -22.56 1.23
N GLY A 430 9.08 -21.43 1.75
CA GLY A 430 7.84 -21.36 2.52
C GLY A 430 6.63 -21.73 1.67
N LEU A 431 6.59 -21.30 0.42
CA LEU A 431 5.51 -21.64 -0.50
C LEU A 431 5.46 -23.17 -0.73
N ILE A 432 6.62 -23.81 -0.90
CA ILE A 432 6.71 -25.28 -1.02
C ILE A 432 6.19 -25.95 0.27
N LEU A 433 6.59 -25.45 1.44
CA LEU A 433 6.19 -26.03 2.73
C LEU A 433 4.69 -25.91 3.00
N ILE A 434 4.06 -24.73 2.73
CA ILE A 434 2.60 -24.57 2.91
C ILE A 434 1.81 -25.43 1.92
N LEU A 435 2.27 -25.58 0.68
CA LEU A 435 1.64 -26.43 -0.32
C LEU A 435 1.79 -27.93 0.02
N ALA A 436 2.88 -28.31 0.70
CA ALA A 436 3.07 -29.68 1.20
C ALA A 436 2.20 -29.97 2.45
N ARG A 437 2.10 -29.01 3.38
CA ARG A 437 1.36 -29.15 4.64
C ARG A 437 -0.17 -29.07 4.46
N ARG A 438 -0.65 -28.15 3.64
CA ARG A 438 -2.07 -27.98 3.23
C ARG A 438 -3.06 -27.80 4.37
N ARG A 439 -2.68 -27.16 5.47
CA ARG A 439 -3.63 -26.78 6.52
C ARG A 439 -4.52 -25.62 6.07
N PHE A 440 -5.63 -25.39 6.78
CA PHE A 440 -6.55 -24.28 6.47
C PHE A 440 -5.83 -22.94 6.32
N THR A 441 -4.97 -22.58 7.29
CA THR A 441 -4.18 -21.33 7.24
C THR A 441 -3.22 -21.27 6.06
N ASP A 442 -2.65 -22.42 5.63
CA ASP A 442 -1.78 -22.51 4.46
C ASP A 442 -2.55 -22.22 3.16
N LEU A 443 -3.76 -22.81 3.05
CA LEU A 443 -4.63 -22.57 1.90
C LEU A 443 -5.08 -21.11 1.86
N VAL A 444 -5.36 -20.50 3.01
CA VAL A 444 -5.69 -19.06 3.09
C VAL A 444 -4.51 -18.20 2.62
N LEU A 445 -3.29 -18.46 3.09
CA LEU A 445 -2.11 -17.71 2.68
C LEU A 445 -1.82 -17.86 1.17
N ALA A 446 -1.88 -19.08 0.65
CA ALA A 446 -1.68 -19.34 -0.78
C ALA A 446 -2.76 -18.63 -1.63
N SER A 447 -4.03 -18.76 -1.24
CA SER A 447 -5.14 -18.06 -1.90
C SER A 447 -4.99 -16.54 -1.83
N ALA A 448 -4.54 -16.01 -0.69
CA ALA A 448 -4.34 -14.58 -0.51
C ALA A 448 -3.24 -14.05 -1.45
N VAL A 449 -2.10 -14.74 -1.59
CA VAL A 449 -1.06 -14.36 -2.55
C VAL A 449 -1.64 -14.32 -3.97
N LEU A 450 -2.35 -15.37 -4.41
CA LEU A 450 -2.90 -15.46 -5.75
C LEU A 450 -3.98 -14.40 -6.04
N ILE A 451 -4.92 -14.21 -5.10
CA ILE A 451 -6.04 -13.27 -5.30
C ILE A 451 -5.54 -11.82 -5.26
N LEU A 452 -4.62 -11.50 -4.34
CA LEU A 452 -4.17 -10.12 -4.15
C LEU A 452 -3.23 -9.61 -5.26
N ILE A 453 -2.66 -10.48 -6.12
CA ILE A 453 -1.95 -10.06 -7.33
C ILE A 453 -2.89 -9.82 -8.52
N LEU A 454 -4.14 -10.31 -8.48
CA LEU A 454 -5.08 -10.20 -9.61
C LEU A 454 -5.29 -8.76 -10.11
N PRO A 455 -5.31 -7.70 -9.29
CA PRO A 455 -5.44 -6.35 -9.83
C PRO A 455 -4.30 -5.94 -10.78
N SER A 456 -3.09 -6.51 -10.63
CA SER A 456 -2.02 -6.37 -11.61
C SER A 456 -2.29 -7.21 -12.86
N VAL A 457 -2.66 -8.48 -12.69
CA VAL A 457 -2.95 -9.43 -13.78
C VAL A 457 -4.08 -8.94 -14.68
N LEU A 458 -5.15 -8.40 -14.08
CA LEU A 458 -6.35 -7.92 -14.76
C LEU A 458 -6.18 -6.58 -15.49
N SER A 459 -4.98 -5.99 -15.51
CA SER A 459 -4.68 -4.82 -16.33
C SER A 459 -4.40 -5.23 -17.78
N LEU A 460 -5.38 -5.82 -18.46
CA LEU A 460 -5.23 -6.50 -19.74
C LEU A 460 -4.92 -5.53 -20.89
N ALA A 461 -5.49 -4.34 -20.86
CA ALA A 461 -5.23 -3.28 -21.87
C ALA A 461 -3.80 -2.71 -21.79
N TYR A 462 -3.07 -2.98 -20.69
CA TYR A 462 -1.73 -2.43 -20.47
C TYR A 462 -0.75 -3.55 -20.05
N PRO A 463 -0.48 -4.55 -20.90
CA PRO A 463 0.37 -5.69 -20.52
C PRO A 463 1.81 -5.29 -20.24
N GLY A 464 2.32 -4.22 -20.84
CA GLY A 464 3.64 -3.65 -20.55
C GLY A 464 3.79 -3.07 -19.13
N GLU A 465 2.67 -2.79 -18.45
CA GLU A 465 2.65 -2.39 -17.04
C GLU A 465 2.51 -3.57 -16.07
N ASN A 466 2.59 -4.80 -16.53
CA ASN A 466 2.49 -5.98 -15.69
C ASN A 466 3.82 -6.76 -15.67
N PRO A 467 4.29 -7.17 -14.47
CA PRO A 467 3.69 -6.96 -13.15
C PRO A 467 3.85 -5.53 -12.62
N ALA A 468 2.98 -5.15 -11.69
CA ALA A 468 2.99 -3.83 -11.07
C ALA A 468 2.92 -3.93 -9.54
N LEU A 469 3.99 -3.56 -8.85
CA LEU A 469 4.14 -3.71 -7.40
C LEU A 469 3.07 -2.95 -6.60
N ASN A 470 2.61 -1.81 -7.10
CA ASN A 470 1.54 -1.04 -6.48
C ASN A 470 0.18 -1.77 -6.57
N ARG A 471 -0.14 -2.38 -7.73
CA ARG A 471 -1.40 -3.11 -7.94
C ARG A 471 -1.39 -4.50 -7.30
N ALA A 472 -0.21 -5.07 -7.07
CA ALA A 472 -0.01 -6.31 -6.33
C ALA A 472 0.26 -6.08 -4.83
N GLY A 473 0.28 -4.81 -4.37
CA GLY A 473 0.72 -4.41 -3.03
C GLY A 473 0.02 -5.11 -1.86
N GLY A 474 -1.22 -5.58 -2.04
CA GLY A 474 -1.91 -6.38 -1.02
C GLY A 474 -1.22 -7.72 -0.73
N ALA A 475 -0.58 -8.33 -1.73
CA ALA A 475 0.09 -9.62 -1.60
C ALA A 475 1.33 -9.59 -0.70
N LEU A 476 1.94 -8.40 -0.46
CA LEU A 476 3.06 -8.29 0.47
C LEU A 476 2.70 -8.78 1.88
N VAL A 477 1.44 -8.64 2.28
CA VAL A 477 0.98 -9.06 3.62
C VAL A 477 1.13 -10.57 3.83
N PRO A 478 0.50 -11.46 3.03
CA PRO A 478 0.71 -12.91 3.18
C PRO A 478 2.14 -13.33 2.83
N VAL A 479 2.84 -12.67 1.91
CA VAL A 479 4.22 -12.98 1.53
C VAL A 479 5.16 -12.88 2.74
N PHE A 480 5.17 -11.77 3.48
CA PHE A 480 6.05 -11.61 4.62
C PHE A 480 5.65 -12.48 5.82
N VAL A 481 4.38 -12.87 5.94
CA VAL A 481 3.97 -13.89 6.92
C VAL A 481 4.54 -15.27 6.54
N ILE A 482 4.51 -15.65 5.26
CA ILE A 482 5.11 -16.91 4.77
C ILE A 482 6.64 -16.90 5.01
N VAL A 483 7.34 -15.81 4.69
CA VAL A 483 8.78 -15.63 4.96
C VAL A 483 9.08 -15.86 6.44
N ALA A 484 8.31 -15.23 7.33
CA ALA A 484 8.49 -15.33 8.77
C ALA A 484 8.20 -16.74 9.31
N MET A 485 7.14 -17.41 8.82
CA MET A 485 6.82 -18.79 9.19
C MET A 485 7.92 -19.76 8.77
N THR A 486 8.50 -19.57 7.60
CA THR A 486 9.58 -20.39 7.07
C THR A 486 10.83 -20.25 7.93
N LEU A 487 11.19 -19.02 8.27
CA LEU A 487 12.33 -18.74 9.14
C LEU A 487 12.10 -19.28 10.56
N ASP A 488 10.91 -19.09 11.13
CA ASP A 488 10.55 -19.61 12.46
C ASP A 488 10.66 -21.12 12.54
N GLY A 489 10.19 -21.84 11.53
CA GLY A 489 10.33 -23.30 11.45
C GLY A 489 11.79 -23.75 11.41
N LEU A 490 12.65 -23.02 10.68
CA LEU A 490 14.10 -23.27 10.67
C LEU A 490 14.73 -23.01 12.04
N LEU A 491 14.44 -21.85 12.65
CA LEU A 491 14.96 -21.48 13.98
C LEU A 491 14.56 -22.51 15.05
N THR A 492 13.30 -22.94 15.02
CA THR A 492 12.80 -23.98 15.92
C THR A 492 13.58 -25.29 15.76
N ARG A 493 13.91 -25.67 14.53
CA ARG A 493 14.71 -26.88 14.26
C ARG A 493 16.16 -26.73 14.76
N LEU A 494 16.78 -25.58 14.56
CA LEU A 494 18.16 -25.31 14.99
C LEU A 494 18.29 -25.28 16.53
N ALA A 495 17.21 -24.88 17.22
CA ALA A 495 17.16 -24.81 18.67
C ALA A 495 16.91 -26.17 19.37
N VAL A 496 16.59 -27.23 18.63
CA VAL A 496 16.30 -28.56 19.21
C VAL A 496 17.51 -29.08 19.99
N GLY A 497 17.29 -29.42 21.25
CA GLY A 497 18.32 -29.95 22.15
C GLY A 497 19.16 -28.87 22.85
N LEU A 498 18.92 -27.60 22.61
CA LEU A 498 19.58 -26.49 23.29
C LEU A 498 18.82 -26.06 24.55
N ASN A 499 19.53 -25.52 25.52
CA ASN A 499 18.91 -24.81 26.63
C ASN A 499 18.43 -23.41 26.17
N ARG A 500 17.65 -22.71 27.02
CA ARG A 500 17.09 -21.39 26.69
C ARG A 500 18.14 -20.35 26.26
N ALA A 501 19.32 -20.36 26.86
CA ALA A 501 20.40 -19.45 26.49
C ALA A 501 20.98 -19.78 25.11
N GLY A 502 21.22 -21.07 24.83
CA GLY A 502 21.68 -21.54 23.53
C GLY A 502 20.65 -21.28 22.41
N GLU A 503 19.36 -21.49 22.68
CA GLU A 503 18.29 -21.12 21.76
C GLU A 503 18.33 -19.62 21.46
N ALA A 504 18.41 -18.77 22.47
CA ALA A 504 18.45 -17.32 22.29
C ALA A 504 19.65 -16.88 21.43
N VAL A 505 20.83 -17.48 21.65
CA VAL A 505 22.04 -17.20 20.88
C VAL A 505 21.89 -17.61 19.41
N ILE A 506 21.38 -18.81 19.14
CA ILE A 506 21.16 -19.29 17.76
C ILE A 506 20.11 -18.41 17.06
N VAL A 507 19.00 -18.13 17.72
CA VAL A 507 17.94 -17.26 17.15
C VAL A 507 18.50 -15.87 16.84
N ALA A 508 19.16 -15.24 17.81
CA ALA A 508 19.75 -13.91 17.63
C ALA A 508 20.82 -13.89 16.53
N GLY A 509 21.68 -14.91 16.47
CA GLY A 509 22.74 -15.02 15.46
C GLY A 509 22.17 -15.20 14.04
N VAL A 510 21.28 -16.17 13.83
CA VAL A 510 20.70 -16.46 12.51
C VAL A 510 19.83 -15.28 12.04
N VAL A 511 18.94 -14.78 12.91
CA VAL A 511 18.09 -13.62 12.56
C VAL A 511 18.97 -12.40 12.33
N GLY A 512 19.98 -12.15 13.16
CA GLY A 512 20.89 -11.01 13.00
C GLY A 512 21.62 -11.01 11.66
N ILE A 513 22.19 -12.16 11.25
CA ILE A 513 22.89 -12.29 9.97
C ILE A 513 21.94 -12.08 8.78
N LEU A 514 20.80 -12.80 8.76
CA LEU A 514 19.83 -12.69 7.68
C LEU A 514 19.20 -11.29 7.60
N PHE A 515 18.91 -10.71 8.75
CA PHE A 515 18.39 -9.35 8.81
C PHE A 515 19.42 -8.32 8.33
N ALA A 516 20.67 -8.41 8.75
CA ALA A 516 21.73 -7.50 8.32
C ALA A 516 21.93 -7.56 6.80
N ALA A 517 21.94 -8.76 6.21
CA ALA A 517 22.02 -8.94 4.76
C ALA A 517 20.82 -8.34 4.03
N SER A 518 19.60 -8.64 4.50
CA SER A 518 18.36 -8.09 3.93
C SER A 518 18.32 -6.56 4.08
N ALA A 519 18.62 -6.02 5.25
CA ALA A 519 18.59 -4.58 5.51
C ALA A 519 19.62 -3.82 4.66
N ALA A 520 20.83 -4.35 4.50
CA ALA A 520 21.87 -3.74 3.67
C ALA A 520 21.46 -3.70 2.19
N GLN A 521 20.93 -4.81 1.65
CA GLN A 521 20.45 -4.86 0.27
C GLN A 521 19.26 -3.91 0.06
N ASN A 522 18.28 -3.92 0.95
CA ASN A 522 17.10 -3.06 0.84
C ASN A 522 17.44 -1.57 1.02
N TYR A 523 18.44 -1.25 1.86
CA TYR A 523 18.95 0.13 1.98
C TYR A 523 19.51 0.62 0.65
N ASP A 524 20.37 -0.17 0.02
CA ASP A 524 20.94 0.15 -1.29
C ASP A 524 19.82 0.28 -2.37
N LEU A 525 18.87 -0.65 -2.38
CA LEU A 525 17.75 -0.62 -3.32
C LEU A 525 16.88 0.63 -3.18
N VAL A 526 16.55 1.04 -1.96
CA VAL A 526 15.65 2.19 -1.72
C VAL A 526 16.40 3.51 -1.89
N PHE A 527 17.56 3.66 -1.25
CA PHE A 527 18.20 4.98 -1.11
C PHE A 527 19.24 5.29 -2.20
N HIS A 528 19.71 4.26 -2.93
CA HIS A 528 20.65 4.46 -4.04
C HIS A 528 20.03 4.09 -5.38
N GLN A 529 19.64 2.84 -5.61
CA GLN A 529 19.21 2.37 -6.93
C GLN A 529 17.87 2.99 -7.36
N TYR A 530 16.85 2.95 -6.49
CA TYR A 530 15.56 3.57 -6.79
C TYR A 530 15.68 5.08 -6.98
N ARG A 531 16.45 5.75 -6.11
CA ARG A 531 16.74 7.18 -6.24
C ARG A 531 17.39 7.49 -7.58
N ALA A 532 18.49 6.82 -7.92
CA ALA A 532 19.24 7.07 -9.15
C ALA A 532 18.39 6.80 -10.40
N GLN A 533 17.56 5.73 -10.38
CA GLN A 533 16.63 5.43 -11.47
C GLN A 533 15.55 6.50 -11.61
N TYR A 534 14.94 6.90 -10.50
CA TYR A 534 13.87 7.90 -10.49
C TYR A 534 14.36 9.27 -10.97
N ASP A 535 15.50 9.72 -10.47
CA ASP A 535 16.10 11.02 -10.82
C ASP A 535 16.53 11.09 -12.30
N ARG A 536 16.74 9.93 -12.98
CA ARG A 536 17.03 9.88 -14.42
C ARG A 536 15.79 10.06 -15.30
N VAL A 537 14.61 9.73 -14.80
CA VAL A 537 13.39 9.68 -15.63
C VAL A 537 12.49 10.88 -15.38
N VAL A 538 12.47 11.42 -14.16
CA VAL A 538 11.56 12.51 -13.78
C VAL A 538 12.25 13.86 -13.91
N TRP A 539 11.56 14.80 -14.55
CA TRP A 539 12.05 16.16 -14.77
C TRP A 539 12.11 16.97 -13.48
N ARG A 540 13.10 17.88 -13.38
CA ARG A 540 13.32 18.78 -12.23
C ARG A 540 12.37 19.97 -12.26
N THR A 541 11.13 19.71 -11.94
CA THR A 541 10.08 20.73 -11.89
C THR A 541 10.23 21.68 -10.70
N SER A 542 11.01 21.27 -9.68
CA SER A 542 11.36 22.13 -8.53
C SER A 542 12.17 23.34 -8.95
N GLU A 543 13.16 23.19 -9.85
CA GLU A 543 13.98 24.29 -10.36
C GLU A 543 13.13 25.28 -11.17
N MET A 544 12.21 24.79 -12.00
CA MET A 544 11.26 25.65 -12.73
C MET A 544 10.33 26.42 -11.77
N GLY A 545 9.83 25.76 -10.73
CA GLY A 545 9.00 26.38 -9.72
C GLY A 545 9.75 27.43 -8.91
N GLU A 546 11.05 27.24 -8.67
CA GLU A 546 11.90 28.24 -8.02
C GLU A 546 12.09 29.49 -8.88
N VAL A 547 12.42 29.32 -10.17
CA VAL A 547 12.51 30.42 -11.13
C VAL A 547 11.22 31.22 -11.22
N ILE A 548 10.06 30.54 -11.25
CA ILE A 548 8.74 31.20 -11.25
C ILE A 548 8.50 31.97 -9.95
N ARG A 549 8.88 31.39 -8.80
CA ARG A 549 8.74 32.03 -7.48
C ARG A 549 9.63 33.28 -7.36
N GLU A 550 10.89 33.18 -7.83
CA GLU A 550 11.84 34.32 -7.82
C GLU A 550 11.41 35.45 -8.76
N PHE A 551 10.78 35.11 -9.88
CA PHE A 551 10.18 36.11 -10.76
C PHE A 551 9.10 36.95 -10.05
N GLY A 552 8.42 36.44 -9.06
CA GLY A 552 7.48 37.14 -8.18
C GLY A 552 6.15 37.55 -8.82
N ASN A 553 5.93 37.22 -10.09
CA ASN A 553 4.69 37.52 -10.81
C ASN A 553 4.17 36.29 -11.59
N PRO A 554 3.63 35.29 -10.88
CA PRO A 554 3.23 34.04 -11.49
C PRO A 554 2.18 34.21 -12.59
N GLU A 555 1.33 35.24 -12.54
CA GLU A 555 0.32 35.52 -13.57
C GLU A 555 0.93 35.84 -14.94
N ARG A 556 2.20 36.19 -14.97
CA ARG A 556 2.96 36.54 -16.17
C ARG A 556 4.13 35.59 -16.43
N ALA A 557 4.03 34.37 -15.87
CA ALA A 557 4.97 33.28 -16.11
C ALA A 557 4.25 32.15 -16.85
N TRP A 558 4.92 31.58 -17.87
CA TRP A 558 4.39 30.47 -18.66
C TRP A 558 5.48 29.46 -18.99
N ILE A 559 5.02 28.23 -19.25
CA ILE A 559 5.83 27.10 -19.72
C ILE A 559 5.26 26.67 -21.06
N VAL A 560 6.09 26.65 -22.09
CA VAL A 560 5.67 26.19 -23.41
C VAL A 560 5.79 24.67 -23.45
N PRO A 561 4.66 23.92 -23.59
CA PRO A 561 4.69 22.47 -23.60
C PRO A 561 5.50 21.92 -24.77
N TYR A 562 6.21 20.81 -24.53
CA TYR A 562 6.93 20.07 -25.55
C TYR A 562 6.69 18.56 -25.37
N GLU A 563 6.77 17.77 -26.46
CA GLU A 563 6.57 16.33 -26.38
C GLU A 563 7.51 15.65 -25.38
N GLN A 564 6.94 14.76 -24.54
CA GLN A 564 7.69 13.98 -23.55
C GLN A 564 8.56 14.82 -22.59
N TRP A 565 8.14 16.05 -22.32
CA TRP A 565 8.81 16.96 -21.39
C TRP A 565 8.02 17.03 -20.06
N VAL A 566 7.94 18.19 -19.44
CA VAL A 566 7.33 18.38 -18.13
C VAL A 566 5.80 18.50 -18.21
N ASP A 567 5.12 18.06 -17.17
CA ASP A 567 3.74 18.45 -16.91
C ASP A 567 3.74 19.88 -16.34
N THR A 568 3.18 20.81 -17.07
CA THR A 568 3.23 22.26 -16.80
C THR A 568 2.51 22.69 -15.52
N ARG A 569 1.76 21.78 -14.88
CA ARG A 569 1.13 21.98 -13.58
C ARG A 569 2.09 21.76 -12.40
N LEU A 570 3.12 20.93 -12.58
CA LEU A 570 4.03 20.54 -11.50
C LEU A 570 4.85 21.70 -10.93
N PRO A 571 5.41 22.63 -11.72
CA PRO A 571 6.11 23.78 -11.18
C PRO A 571 5.27 24.65 -10.24
N GLY A 572 3.94 24.66 -10.42
CA GLY A 572 3.01 25.33 -9.51
C GLY A 572 3.03 24.80 -8.08
N LEU A 573 3.33 23.50 -7.88
CA LEU A 573 3.48 22.90 -6.55
C LEU A 573 4.67 23.51 -5.78
N TRP A 574 5.75 23.81 -6.49
CA TRP A 574 6.97 24.37 -5.93
C TRP A 574 6.90 25.90 -5.79
N ALA A 575 6.18 26.54 -6.70
CA ALA A 575 5.92 27.98 -6.65
C ALA A 575 4.89 28.38 -5.57
N GLY A 576 4.25 27.38 -4.90
CA GLY A 576 3.23 27.64 -3.89
C GLY A 576 1.82 27.92 -4.44
N ILE A 577 1.60 27.65 -5.73
CA ILE A 577 0.32 27.90 -6.44
C ILE A 577 -0.12 26.58 -7.10
N PRO A 578 -0.53 25.58 -6.32
CA PRO A 578 -0.75 24.22 -6.81
C PRO A 578 -1.95 24.07 -7.78
N ASN A 579 -2.81 25.08 -7.84
CA ASN A 579 -4.00 25.09 -8.70
C ASN A 579 -3.77 25.79 -10.05
N ARG A 580 -2.54 26.27 -10.33
CA ARG A 580 -2.22 26.93 -11.59
C ARG A 580 -1.52 25.95 -12.55
N ASP A 581 -2.05 25.87 -13.77
CA ASP A 581 -1.34 25.33 -14.93
C ASP A 581 -0.59 26.48 -15.63
N PHE A 582 0.72 26.35 -15.72
CA PHE A 582 1.58 27.33 -16.38
C PHE A 582 1.70 27.10 -17.90
N GLY A 583 1.04 26.05 -18.44
CA GLY A 583 1.11 25.69 -19.84
C GLY A 583 0.49 26.76 -20.75
N ILE A 584 1.27 27.18 -21.76
CA ILE A 584 0.76 27.96 -22.88
C ILE A 584 1.25 27.35 -24.18
N PRO A 585 0.35 26.86 -25.07
CA PRO A 585 0.73 26.36 -26.37
C PRO A 585 1.42 27.47 -27.20
N ARG A 586 2.41 27.09 -28.02
CA ARG A 586 3.19 28.03 -28.84
C ARG A 586 2.30 28.95 -29.69
N GLU A 587 1.24 28.42 -30.27
CA GLU A 587 0.28 29.15 -31.11
C GLU A 587 -0.48 30.26 -30.35
N ARG A 588 -0.51 30.15 -29.02
CA ARG A 588 -1.18 31.10 -28.13
C ARG A 588 -0.22 32.09 -27.46
N LEU A 589 1.08 32.08 -27.77
CA LEU A 589 2.03 33.04 -27.23
C LEU A 589 1.64 34.48 -27.58
N VAL A 590 1.02 34.71 -28.72
CA VAL A 590 0.47 36.01 -29.15
C VAL A 590 -0.55 36.58 -28.15
N ASP A 591 -1.29 35.74 -27.46
CA ASP A 591 -2.30 36.16 -26.45
C ASP A 591 -1.62 36.92 -25.29
N THR A 592 -0.37 36.61 -25.02
CA THR A 592 0.38 37.23 -23.93
C THR A 592 0.76 38.69 -24.21
N LEU A 593 0.66 39.18 -25.47
CA LEU A 593 0.89 40.59 -25.84
C LEU A 593 -0.05 41.54 -25.10
N GLN A 594 -1.26 41.09 -24.76
CA GLN A 594 -2.24 41.89 -24.06
C GLN A 594 -1.88 42.19 -22.60
N LEU A 595 -0.94 41.44 -22.04
CA LEU A 595 -0.48 41.61 -20.67
C LEU A 595 0.74 42.53 -20.61
N PRO A 596 0.90 43.37 -19.57
CA PRO A 596 2.09 44.20 -19.42
C PRO A 596 3.34 43.36 -19.07
N ALA A 597 4.52 43.86 -19.39
CA ALA A 597 5.79 43.33 -18.90
C ALA A 597 5.98 43.68 -17.38
N PRO A 598 6.86 42.99 -16.64
CA PRO A 598 7.75 41.93 -17.11
C PRO A 598 7.02 40.59 -17.34
N LYS A 599 7.61 39.72 -18.19
CA LYS A 599 7.07 38.39 -18.49
C LYS A 599 8.17 37.34 -18.46
N LEU A 600 7.79 36.09 -18.13
CA LEU A 600 8.70 34.97 -18.03
C LEU A 600 8.17 33.79 -18.85
N PHE A 601 9.00 33.24 -19.71
CA PHE A 601 8.69 32.04 -20.48
C PHE A 601 9.77 30.99 -20.25
N LEU A 602 9.35 29.76 -19.91
CA LEU A 602 10.22 28.60 -19.76
C LEU A 602 9.93 27.63 -20.91
N PHE A 603 10.96 27.12 -21.57
CA PHE A 603 10.81 26.14 -22.65
C PHE A 603 11.99 25.18 -22.70
N LYS A 604 11.81 24.03 -23.39
CA LYS A 604 12.76 22.93 -23.40
C LYS A 604 14.10 23.35 -24.01
N ALA A 605 15.19 22.97 -23.35
CA ALA A 605 16.55 23.05 -23.87
C ALA A 605 17.16 21.66 -24.03
N SER A 606 17.95 21.48 -25.06
CA SER A 606 18.80 20.31 -25.23
C SER A 606 20.17 20.77 -25.78
N PRO A 607 21.13 21.00 -24.89
CA PRO A 607 22.43 21.56 -25.31
C PRO A 607 23.28 20.62 -26.17
N LEU A 608 22.92 19.33 -26.29
CA LEU A 608 23.74 18.37 -27.06
C LEU A 608 23.15 17.89 -28.39
N ALA A 609 21.87 18.13 -28.65
CA ALA A 609 21.25 17.67 -29.89
C ALA A 609 20.44 18.81 -30.51
N ALA A 610 20.93 19.41 -31.56
CA ALA A 610 20.27 20.48 -32.31
C ALA A 610 18.85 20.12 -32.76
N ASP A 611 18.55 18.84 -32.88
CA ASP A 611 17.24 18.31 -33.30
C ASP A 611 16.18 18.30 -32.21
N PHE A 612 16.56 18.46 -30.93
CA PHE A 612 15.66 18.46 -29.78
C PHE A 612 15.44 19.82 -29.13
N ASP A 613 16.08 20.86 -29.62
CA ASP A 613 15.84 22.22 -29.14
C ASP A 613 14.53 22.75 -29.71
N ASP A 614 13.73 23.41 -28.88
CA ASP A 614 12.48 24.05 -29.28
C ASP A 614 12.77 25.41 -29.97
N LYS A 615 13.42 25.32 -31.12
CA LYS A 615 13.83 26.50 -31.94
C LYS A 615 12.64 27.31 -32.43
N GLU A 616 11.51 26.65 -32.66
CA GLU A 616 10.30 27.30 -33.13
C GLU A 616 9.69 28.19 -32.04
N THR A 617 9.69 27.75 -30.78
CA THR A 617 9.27 28.57 -29.65
C THR A 617 10.21 29.77 -29.45
N LEU A 618 11.53 29.57 -29.57
CA LEU A 618 12.49 30.66 -29.47
C LEU A 618 12.27 31.71 -30.58
N ALA A 619 12.11 31.27 -31.83
CA ALA A 619 11.86 32.16 -32.94
C ALA A 619 10.56 32.98 -32.76
N GLU A 620 9.50 32.33 -32.27
CA GLU A 620 8.23 33.02 -32.02
C GLU A 620 8.33 34.01 -30.86
N LEU A 621 9.03 33.68 -29.77
CA LEU A 621 9.28 34.59 -28.66
C LEU A 621 10.13 35.81 -29.09
N GLN A 622 11.18 35.60 -29.90
CA GLN A 622 11.99 36.67 -30.44
C GLN A 622 11.20 37.57 -31.41
N ARG A 623 10.28 37.01 -32.18
CA ARG A 623 9.38 37.77 -33.06
C ARG A 623 8.41 38.64 -32.24
N LEU A 624 7.81 38.08 -31.17
CA LEU A 624 6.82 38.78 -30.34
C LEU A 624 7.48 39.79 -29.37
N TYR A 625 8.67 39.48 -28.88
CA TYR A 625 9.39 40.23 -27.86
C TYR A 625 10.87 40.41 -28.22
N PRO A 626 11.21 41.21 -29.21
CA PRO A 626 12.61 41.39 -29.66
C PRO A 626 13.58 41.88 -28.59
N GLN A 627 13.04 42.51 -27.52
CA GLN A 627 13.82 43.03 -26.39
C GLN A 627 13.98 41.97 -25.26
N GLY A 628 13.49 40.76 -25.46
CA GLY A 628 13.60 39.70 -24.47
C GLY A 628 15.02 39.16 -24.34
N GLU A 629 15.38 38.76 -23.14
CA GLU A 629 16.67 38.18 -22.78
C GLU A 629 16.56 36.66 -22.65
N LEU A 630 17.46 35.94 -23.35
CA LEU A 630 17.52 34.48 -23.32
C LEU A 630 18.63 34.03 -22.37
N THR A 631 18.31 33.22 -21.41
CA THR A 631 19.27 32.63 -20.47
C THR A 631 19.04 31.11 -20.35
N LEU A 632 20.11 30.32 -20.35
CA LEU A 632 20.02 28.88 -20.07
C LEU A 632 20.07 28.66 -18.56
N HIS A 633 19.07 27.95 -18.03
CA HIS A 633 19.15 27.37 -16.69
C HIS A 633 19.81 26.00 -16.80
N GLU A 634 21.02 25.88 -16.25
CA GLU A 634 21.76 24.63 -16.22
C GLU A 634 21.30 23.77 -15.05
N SER A 635 20.84 22.53 -15.32
CA SER A 635 20.41 21.55 -14.34
C SER A 635 21.39 20.38 -14.25
N GLU A 636 21.42 19.70 -13.12
CA GLU A 636 22.06 18.39 -12.99
C GLU A 636 21.01 17.28 -12.85
N PRO A 637 20.93 16.35 -13.80
CA PRO A 637 21.80 16.18 -14.98
C PRO A 637 21.48 17.19 -16.09
N TRP A 638 22.51 17.53 -16.88
CA TRP A 638 22.48 18.58 -17.92
C TRP A 638 21.31 18.47 -18.92
N TRP A 639 20.81 17.28 -19.22
CA TRP A 639 19.67 17.08 -20.15
C TRP A 639 18.32 17.56 -19.58
N GLN A 640 18.28 17.93 -18.33
CA GLN A 640 17.12 18.54 -17.67
C GLN A 640 17.15 20.06 -17.70
N SER A 641 18.18 20.67 -18.25
CA SER A 641 18.28 22.11 -18.44
C SER A 641 17.13 22.67 -19.29
N PHE A 642 16.77 23.89 -19.06
CA PHE A 642 15.70 24.57 -19.77
C PHE A 642 16.06 26.04 -20.07
N TRP A 643 15.45 26.61 -21.12
CA TRP A 643 15.59 28.00 -21.48
C TRP A 643 14.64 28.88 -20.68
N ILE A 644 15.14 30.04 -20.29
CA ILE A 644 14.39 31.14 -19.67
C ILE A 644 14.42 32.29 -20.69
N TYR A 645 13.23 32.75 -21.12
CA TYR A 645 13.08 33.97 -21.92
C TYR A 645 12.38 35.01 -21.04
N PHE A 646 13.15 36.03 -20.65
CA PHE A 646 12.69 37.11 -19.80
C PHE A 646 12.41 38.37 -20.63
N VAL A 647 11.22 38.94 -20.50
CA VAL A 647 10.83 40.20 -21.14
C VAL A 647 10.80 41.28 -20.06
N PRO A 648 11.76 42.21 -20.03
CA PRO A 648 11.84 43.27 -19.01
C PRO A 648 10.68 44.26 -19.09
N ALA A 649 10.35 44.89 -17.96
CA ALA A 649 9.48 46.08 -17.97
C ALA A 649 10.21 47.22 -18.69
N ARG A 650 9.50 47.90 -19.59
CA ARG A 650 10.01 49.10 -20.23
C ARG A 650 10.00 50.28 -19.28
#